data_75bef79391e56da433bc6ad3c74dfc76
#
_entry.id   75bef79391e56da433bc6ad3c74dfc76
#
_cell.length_a   1.000
_cell.length_b   1.000
_cell.length_c   1.000
_cell.angle_alpha   90.00
_cell.angle_beta   90.00
_cell.angle_gamma   90.00
#
_symmetry.space_group_name_H-M   'P 1'
#
loop_
_entity.id
_entity.type
_entity.pdbx_description
1 polymer ?
#
loop_
_entity_poly.entity_id
_entity_poly.type
_entity_poly.pdbx_seq_one_letter_code
_entity_poly.pdbx_strand_id
1 'polypeptide(L)'
;MTSYGTRIRALFDEIDRTPWGPEERALVAEAVALAQESGDERLEYEARLRQTSSANMSGDTDLMLTSFAWCLAHHDADPERFPAVLEPAGDLLWQYKWMAGALSNSPEFAPAQIAAVLDDMHEHYRRAGVGESGVLMARFEDAWSAGRVEEATALQRTLEATPRDDYSHCDACVRSQFAGFFAETGREDDAIRLVQEMIDGGFSCGEEPEHALARILLPYLRAGMLDQARAAHLRSYRLAKDNPANLAIIADNVVFCAVTGNEARALALVEKHLPWLVHDGLDAAAHETALASFAVGLDAVAAAGHPDTPVRGSDTEDLVALWGPHDGAWTASALASRAWELADTIAAAFDARNGTDAHRRALARLRDAARERYDVPIHSHEFSARATSPAPSARTPEERVQHALLLTGAGSSAAIDAIRAALPDAVGEDRVALSSHLLSALCSYGRTEEAAAELPARLAVLREAGRDVQAGLEERLGLVLFGVDLVESLPRVQEELDALGDEHLLERADLLSTLAIGRMWAGAHPDAAEPARAAAALFAQAGDTRRAHGMRLLEADAVSADGDTAGGAGLLDALLGDPALEDGRRLRVLATRARLHGVAEEFAEGAAAADEAARVAVSIGVDDAMVSEMFLLAAMLHEDDGEPSAAVSRYRVAAERRDAVGLPSVDVRFRQGRAMLAAGYAAEAVDVLNDVLREESENGVEAGSRALTAVLLAQALHAAEEYGNAVGAWAYAADLREEAEDAVGRAYALVQEGRLLGRFGATDDAIEVLSEAVDLVRGNEEEVGLLADGLHVLAQAHQQRGDDEAVTLIDEALELGRRHEATWFVADVLDTRARLLAGQGQTDAAVATALQAADTFADAGDPASAGGSELLGARVLREAERADDAVALYRAAFEHASDAEPLRQAVALELGDLLEALGRHGDAADVRAVLPA
;
A
#
# COMPACT_ATOMS: atom_id res chain seq x y z
N MET A 1 -9.98 20.04 51.50
CA MET A 1 -10.39 19.60 50.15
C MET A 1 -11.51 18.60 50.33
N THR A 2 -12.63 18.81 49.66
CA THR A 2 -13.77 17.87 49.68
C THR A 2 -13.36 16.59 48.95
N SER A 3 -14.05 15.49 49.22
CA SER A 3 -13.86 14.21 48.53
C SER A 3 -13.92 14.37 46.99
N TYR A 4 -14.75 15.25 46.46
CA TYR A 4 -14.88 15.60 45.05
C TYR A 4 -13.57 16.21 44.47
N GLY A 5 -13.03 17.24 45.13
CA GLY A 5 -11.84 17.92 44.61
C GLY A 5 -10.62 17.01 44.47
N THR A 6 -10.46 16.01 45.34
CA THR A 6 -9.38 15.01 45.23
C THR A 6 -9.58 14.08 44.02
N ARG A 7 -10.84 13.63 43.81
CA ARG A 7 -11.18 12.76 42.68
C ARG A 7 -11.04 13.47 41.34
N ILE A 8 -11.52 14.74 41.25
CA ILE A 8 -11.43 15.55 40.04
C ILE A 8 -9.96 15.77 39.63
N ARG A 9 -9.06 16.06 40.57
CA ARG A 9 -7.65 16.23 40.29
C ARG A 9 -6.96 14.92 39.83
N ALA A 10 -7.36 13.80 40.40
CA ALA A 10 -6.88 12.50 39.92
C ALA A 10 -7.32 12.21 38.46
N LEU A 11 -8.56 12.61 38.10
CA LEU A 11 -9.04 12.55 36.73
C LEU A 11 -8.26 13.50 35.81
N PHE A 12 -7.93 14.72 36.24
CA PHE A 12 -7.08 15.60 35.45
C PHE A 12 -5.70 15.00 35.17
N ASP A 13 -5.05 14.43 36.17
CA ASP A 13 -3.77 13.75 36.03
C ASP A 13 -3.86 12.53 35.10
N GLU A 14 -5.02 11.89 35.02
CA GLU A 14 -5.27 10.75 34.13
C GLU A 14 -5.55 11.22 32.70
N ILE A 15 -6.39 12.26 32.51
CA ILE A 15 -6.68 12.90 31.22
C ILE A 15 -5.38 13.38 30.57
N ASP A 16 -4.51 14.09 31.32
CA ASP A 16 -3.27 14.66 30.78
C ASP A 16 -2.26 13.58 30.33
N ARG A 17 -2.46 12.30 30.69
CA ARG A 17 -1.65 11.13 30.29
C ARG A 17 -2.32 10.24 29.26
N THR A 18 -3.64 10.39 29.05
CA THR A 18 -4.40 9.57 28.13
C THR A 18 -4.37 10.19 26.74
N PRO A 19 -3.99 9.43 25.70
CA PRO A 19 -4.04 9.93 24.32
C PRO A 19 -5.47 10.33 23.92
N TRP A 20 -5.58 11.30 23.00
CA TRP A 20 -6.85 11.73 22.44
C TRP A 20 -7.65 10.54 21.89
N GLY A 21 -8.92 10.40 22.31
CA GLY A 21 -9.77 9.31 21.87
C GLY A 21 -11.00 9.09 22.75
N PRO A 22 -11.76 7.99 22.53
CA PRO A 22 -13.00 7.73 23.29
C PRO A 22 -12.79 7.60 24.80
N GLU A 23 -11.64 7.06 25.23
CA GLU A 23 -11.30 6.90 26.65
C GLU A 23 -11.06 8.26 27.29
N GLU A 24 -10.23 9.11 26.68
CA GLU A 24 -9.97 10.48 27.13
C GLU A 24 -11.28 11.28 27.22
N ARG A 25 -12.13 11.23 26.20
CA ARG A 25 -13.44 11.91 26.18
C ARG A 25 -14.33 11.48 27.35
N ALA A 26 -14.36 10.21 27.67
CA ALA A 26 -15.13 9.70 28.80
C ALA A 26 -14.62 10.25 30.14
N LEU A 27 -13.30 10.31 30.34
CA LEU A 27 -12.66 10.90 31.53
C LEU A 27 -12.96 12.38 31.65
N VAL A 28 -12.89 13.14 30.56
CA VAL A 28 -13.22 14.59 30.53
C VAL A 28 -14.68 14.80 30.84
N ALA A 29 -15.59 14.04 30.28
CA ALA A 29 -17.03 14.13 30.58
C ALA A 29 -17.31 13.82 32.07
N GLU A 30 -16.67 12.80 32.66
CA GLU A 30 -16.77 12.51 34.10
C GLU A 30 -16.22 13.66 34.96
N ALA A 31 -15.09 14.25 34.58
CA ALA A 31 -14.48 15.35 35.28
C ALA A 31 -15.40 16.58 35.31
N VAL A 32 -16.01 16.93 34.17
CA VAL A 32 -16.99 18.03 34.08
C VAL A 32 -18.21 17.75 34.95
N ALA A 33 -18.81 16.56 34.89
CA ALA A 33 -19.98 16.18 35.67
C ALA A 33 -19.69 16.26 37.18
N LEU A 34 -18.57 15.73 37.64
CA LEU A 34 -18.18 15.81 39.06
C LEU A 34 -17.87 17.23 39.52
N ALA A 35 -17.30 18.07 38.65
CA ALA A 35 -17.05 19.47 38.97
C ALA A 35 -18.37 20.24 39.14
N GLN A 36 -19.34 19.99 38.28
CA GLN A 36 -20.69 20.54 38.40
C GLN A 36 -21.39 20.08 39.70
N GLU A 37 -21.32 18.78 40.01
CA GLU A 37 -21.89 18.25 41.25
C GLU A 37 -21.22 18.83 42.49
N SER A 38 -19.93 19.15 42.41
CA SER A 38 -19.21 19.76 43.54
C SER A 38 -19.58 21.18 43.83
N GLY A 39 -20.14 21.91 42.86
CA GLY A 39 -20.42 23.33 42.89
C GLY A 39 -19.16 24.22 42.94
N ASP A 40 -17.99 23.69 42.65
CA ASP A 40 -16.74 24.43 42.55
C ASP A 40 -16.51 24.92 41.12
N GLU A 41 -16.95 26.17 40.85
CA GLU A 41 -16.81 26.79 39.51
C GLU A 41 -15.38 26.84 38.99
N ARG A 42 -14.38 26.84 39.87
CA ARG A 42 -12.96 26.83 39.44
C ARG A 42 -12.54 25.47 38.89
N LEU A 43 -12.98 24.39 39.53
CA LEU A 43 -12.77 23.05 39.02
C LEU A 43 -13.57 22.79 37.74
N GLU A 44 -14.79 23.33 37.64
CA GLU A 44 -15.58 23.24 36.42
C GLU A 44 -14.92 24.02 35.27
N TYR A 45 -14.39 25.20 35.55
CA TYR A 45 -13.65 25.97 34.54
C TYR A 45 -12.43 25.19 33.98
N GLU A 46 -11.65 24.60 34.87
CA GLU A 46 -10.49 23.76 34.49
C GLU A 46 -10.89 22.51 33.72
N ALA A 47 -12.02 21.87 34.10
CA ALA A 47 -12.54 20.71 33.36
C ALA A 47 -13.08 21.10 31.98
N ARG A 48 -13.76 22.26 31.85
CA ARG A 48 -14.32 22.72 30.58
C ARG A 48 -13.28 23.24 29.60
N LEU A 49 -12.14 23.79 30.05
CA LEU A 49 -11.02 24.10 29.18
C LEU A 49 -10.49 22.84 28.51
N ARG A 50 -10.32 21.72 29.27
CA ARG A 50 -9.98 20.41 28.70
C ARG A 50 -11.07 19.89 27.77
N GLN A 51 -12.35 20.09 28.17
CA GLN A 51 -13.47 19.66 27.33
C GLN A 51 -13.52 20.39 26.00
N THR A 52 -13.17 21.68 25.93
CA THR A 52 -13.07 22.43 24.67
C THR A 52 -12.00 21.84 23.77
N SER A 53 -10.83 21.50 24.31
CA SER A 53 -9.74 20.86 23.52
C SER A 53 -10.13 19.46 23.10
N SER A 54 -10.69 18.63 23.99
CA SER A 54 -11.16 17.28 23.69
C SER A 54 -12.26 17.27 22.62
N ALA A 55 -13.21 18.21 22.69
CA ALA A 55 -14.28 18.37 21.71
C ALA A 55 -13.74 18.81 20.34
N ASN A 56 -12.74 19.70 20.29
CA ASN A 56 -12.06 20.07 19.04
C ASN A 56 -11.40 18.85 18.38
N MET A 57 -10.65 18.07 19.16
CA MET A 57 -9.93 16.87 18.65
C MET A 57 -10.88 15.75 18.22
N SER A 58 -12.10 15.71 18.74
CA SER A 58 -13.14 14.73 18.33
C SER A 58 -14.12 15.27 17.30
N GLY A 59 -14.02 16.56 16.94
CA GLY A 59 -14.93 17.25 16.03
C GLY A 59 -16.33 17.49 16.58
N ASP A 60 -16.57 17.38 17.89
CA ASP A 60 -17.86 17.73 18.53
C ASP A 60 -17.98 19.25 18.64
N THR A 61 -18.38 19.87 17.52
CA THR A 61 -18.50 21.32 17.37
C THR A 61 -19.44 21.95 18.38
N ASP A 62 -20.59 21.35 18.68
CA ASP A 62 -21.57 21.87 19.61
C ASP A 62 -21.06 21.89 21.05
N LEU A 63 -20.40 20.81 21.45
CA LEU A 63 -19.78 20.70 22.78
C LEU A 63 -18.61 21.70 22.92
N MET A 64 -17.78 21.81 21.87
CA MET A 64 -16.66 22.74 21.81
C MET A 64 -17.14 24.18 21.98
N LEU A 65 -18.10 24.64 21.18
CA LEU A 65 -18.67 25.99 21.25
C LEU A 65 -19.31 26.28 22.60
N THR A 66 -20.07 25.31 23.15
CA THR A 66 -20.75 25.47 24.43
C THR A 66 -19.79 25.59 25.61
N SER A 67 -18.77 24.71 25.65
CA SER A 67 -17.75 24.71 26.70
C SER A 67 -16.88 25.96 26.64
N PHE A 68 -16.47 26.36 25.44
CA PHE A 68 -15.73 27.59 25.22
C PHE A 68 -16.51 28.83 25.67
N ALA A 69 -17.76 29.00 25.22
CA ALA A 69 -18.59 30.14 25.58
C ALA A 69 -18.80 30.24 27.10
N TRP A 70 -18.97 29.12 27.79
CA TRP A 70 -19.07 29.08 29.24
C TRP A 70 -17.76 29.55 29.92
N CYS A 71 -16.59 29.06 29.43
CA CYS A 71 -15.28 29.45 29.94
C CYS A 71 -15.02 30.96 29.72
N LEU A 72 -15.31 31.44 28.51
CA LEU A 72 -15.15 32.85 28.16
C LEU A 72 -15.98 33.77 29.04
N ALA A 73 -17.26 33.45 29.25
CA ALA A 73 -18.13 34.23 30.10
C ALA A 73 -17.63 34.31 31.57
N HIS A 74 -17.03 33.26 32.10
CA HIS A 74 -16.43 33.26 33.44
C HIS A 74 -15.15 34.06 33.49
N HIS A 75 -14.28 33.93 32.46
CA HIS A 75 -13.09 34.74 32.30
C HIS A 75 -13.42 36.26 32.26
N ASP A 76 -14.37 36.66 31.43
CA ASP A 76 -14.78 38.05 31.30
C ASP A 76 -15.38 38.62 32.62
N ALA A 77 -16.06 37.80 33.39
CA ALA A 77 -16.63 38.21 34.68
C ALA A 77 -15.58 38.39 35.80
N ASP A 78 -14.58 37.52 35.86
CA ASP A 78 -13.52 37.51 36.89
C ASP A 78 -12.22 36.87 36.35
N PRO A 79 -11.39 37.67 35.61
CA PRO A 79 -10.16 37.16 35.01
C PRO A 79 -9.09 36.69 36.02
N GLU A 80 -9.11 37.24 37.26
CA GLU A 80 -8.19 36.82 38.30
C GLU A 80 -8.50 35.41 38.79
N ARG A 81 -9.78 35.07 38.91
CA ARG A 81 -10.28 33.76 39.35
C ARG A 81 -10.26 32.76 38.21
N PHE A 82 -10.54 33.19 37.00
CA PHE A 82 -10.65 32.37 35.78
C PHE A 82 -9.66 32.90 34.70
N PRO A 83 -8.35 32.67 34.85
CA PRO A 83 -7.37 33.20 33.91
C PRO A 83 -7.52 32.56 32.52
N ALA A 84 -7.23 33.33 31.47
CA ALA A 84 -7.28 32.85 30.11
C ALA A 84 -6.34 31.64 29.83
N VAL A 85 -5.16 31.68 30.44
CA VAL A 85 -4.17 30.60 30.37
C VAL A 85 -4.14 29.85 31.70
N LEU A 86 -4.35 28.54 31.65
CA LEU A 86 -4.34 27.66 32.82
C LEU A 86 -3.73 26.31 32.44
N GLU A 87 -2.39 26.26 32.47
CA GLU A 87 -1.67 25.03 32.16
C GLU A 87 -1.82 23.97 33.27
N PRO A 88 -1.97 22.68 32.92
CA PRO A 88 -2.08 22.10 31.56
C PRO A 88 -3.52 22.07 31.02
N ALA A 89 -4.52 22.70 31.69
CA ALA A 89 -5.94 22.58 31.31
C ALA A 89 -6.26 23.17 29.93
N GLY A 90 -5.61 24.28 29.55
CA GLY A 90 -5.79 24.90 28.27
C GLY A 90 -5.51 26.39 28.24
N ASP A 91 -5.54 26.96 27.04
CA ASP A 91 -5.40 28.38 26.74
C ASP A 91 -6.62 28.87 25.96
N LEU A 92 -7.45 29.68 26.61
CA LEU A 92 -8.69 30.19 26.06
C LEU A 92 -8.46 31.10 24.84
N LEU A 93 -7.36 31.87 24.83
CA LEU A 93 -7.01 32.69 23.66
C LEU A 93 -6.59 31.84 22.48
N TRP A 94 -5.86 30.75 22.71
CA TRP A 94 -5.55 29.77 21.67
C TRP A 94 -6.80 29.09 21.10
N GLN A 95 -7.73 28.70 21.96
CA GLN A 95 -8.98 28.02 21.60
C GLN A 95 -9.90 28.90 20.75
N TYR A 96 -9.79 30.24 20.78
CA TYR A 96 -10.54 31.13 19.88
C TYR A 96 -10.36 30.82 18.40
N LYS A 97 -9.18 30.35 18.00
CA LYS A 97 -8.89 30.03 16.59
C LYS A 97 -9.84 28.98 16.05
N TRP A 98 -10.22 28.00 16.89
CA TRP A 98 -11.11 26.91 16.50
C TRP A 98 -12.56 27.37 16.36
N MET A 99 -12.96 28.36 17.14
CA MET A 99 -14.36 28.83 17.14
C MET A 99 -14.78 29.46 15.83
N ALA A 100 -13.96 30.32 15.26
CA ALA A 100 -14.24 30.97 13.98
C ALA A 100 -14.32 29.95 12.85
N GLY A 101 -13.38 29.01 12.78
CA GLY A 101 -13.36 27.92 11.80
C GLY A 101 -14.61 27.04 11.88
N ALA A 102 -14.98 26.58 13.08
CA ALA A 102 -16.17 25.78 13.31
C ALA A 102 -17.47 26.45 12.83
N LEU A 103 -17.60 27.75 13.10
CA LEU A 103 -18.78 28.52 12.66
C LEU A 103 -18.76 28.73 11.12
N SER A 104 -17.60 28.98 10.53
CA SER A 104 -17.47 29.18 9.08
C SER A 104 -17.77 27.90 8.30
N ASN A 105 -17.43 26.74 8.84
CA ASN A 105 -17.62 25.42 8.23
C ASN A 105 -19.05 24.85 8.36
N SER A 106 -19.97 25.59 8.98
CA SER A 106 -21.39 25.25 9.07
C SER A 106 -22.27 26.32 8.41
N PRO A 107 -23.19 25.93 7.50
CA PRO A 107 -24.09 26.91 6.86
C PRO A 107 -25.18 27.44 7.78
N GLU A 108 -25.33 26.93 9.00
CA GLU A 108 -26.35 27.32 9.97
C GLU A 108 -26.07 28.68 10.65
N PHE A 109 -24.79 29.06 10.71
CA PHE A 109 -24.38 30.31 11.36
C PHE A 109 -24.34 31.47 10.35
N ALA A 110 -25.04 32.56 10.71
CA ALA A 110 -25.07 33.73 9.83
C ALA A 110 -23.70 34.45 9.78
N PRO A 111 -23.33 35.10 8.66
CA PRO A 111 -22.07 35.85 8.56
C PRO A 111 -21.84 36.88 9.66
N ALA A 112 -22.93 37.51 10.16
CA ALA A 112 -22.86 38.47 11.26
C ALA A 112 -22.44 37.84 12.59
N GLN A 113 -22.75 36.56 12.82
CA GLN A 113 -22.34 35.83 14.01
C GLN A 113 -20.86 35.50 13.95
N ILE A 114 -20.38 35.05 12.77
CA ILE A 114 -18.96 34.79 12.53
C ILE A 114 -18.13 36.07 12.70
N ALA A 115 -18.57 37.17 12.09
CA ALA A 115 -17.94 38.48 12.26
C ALA A 115 -17.88 38.93 13.71
N ALA A 116 -18.97 38.72 14.48
CA ALA A 116 -19.00 39.06 15.89
C ALA A 116 -17.98 38.25 16.72
N VAL A 117 -17.80 36.96 16.45
CA VAL A 117 -16.77 36.12 17.10
C VAL A 117 -15.37 36.58 16.74
N LEU A 118 -15.11 36.91 15.47
CA LEU A 118 -13.79 37.42 15.00
C LEU A 118 -13.46 38.80 15.63
N ASP A 119 -14.46 39.66 15.77
CA ASP A 119 -14.30 40.97 16.42
C ASP A 119 -14.06 40.82 17.94
N ASP A 120 -14.74 39.86 18.56
CA ASP A 120 -14.58 39.54 19.99
C ASP A 120 -13.19 38.90 20.24
N MET A 121 -12.76 37.98 19.39
CA MET A 121 -11.39 37.43 19.41
C MET A 121 -10.33 38.57 19.31
N HIS A 122 -10.52 39.49 18.37
CA HIS A 122 -9.58 40.63 18.21
C HIS A 122 -9.50 41.47 19.46
N GLU A 123 -10.64 41.80 20.11
CA GLU A 123 -10.69 42.60 21.33
C GLU A 123 -10.03 41.87 22.52
N HIS A 124 -10.20 40.55 22.66
CA HIS A 124 -9.53 39.74 23.70
C HIS A 124 -8.03 39.68 23.49
N TYR A 125 -7.57 39.52 22.27
CA TYR A 125 -6.14 39.53 21.92
C TYR A 125 -5.52 40.86 22.20
N ARG A 126 -6.22 41.96 21.84
CA ARG A 126 -5.78 43.32 22.13
C ARG A 126 -5.69 43.60 23.66
N ARG A 127 -6.64 43.14 24.46
CA ARG A 127 -6.63 43.27 25.93
C ARG A 127 -5.48 42.46 26.53
N ALA A 128 -5.24 41.27 26.03
CA ALA A 128 -4.15 40.42 26.51
C ALA A 128 -2.78 40.90 26.04
N GLY A 129 -2.71 41.85 25.10
CA GLY A 129 -1.44 42.36 24.54
C GLY A 129 -0.69 41.39 23.68
N VAL A 130 -1.41 40.42 23.08
CA VAL A 130 -0.85 39.44 22.09
C VAL A 130 -1.00 40.01 20.68
N GLY A 131 -0.25 39.44 19.71
CA GLY A 131 -0.22 39.90 18.32
C GLY A 131 -1.50 39.62 17.57
N GLU A 132 -1.66 40.21 16.39
CA GLU A 132 -2.84 40.11 15.55
C GLU A 132 -2.78 38.93 14.55
N SER A 133 -1.65 38.20 14.46
CA SER A 133 -1.44 37.17 13.48
C SER A 133 -2.54 36.07 13.50
N GLY A 134 -2.94 35.59 14.69
CA GLY A 134 -3.99 34.60 14.84
C GLY A 134 -5.36 35.09 14.35
N VAL A 135 -5.71 36.36 14.65
CA VAL A 135 -6.97 37.01 14.21
C VAL A 135 -7.00 37.19 12.70
N LEU A 136 -5.87 37.66 12.13
CA LEU A 136 -5.74 37.87 10.68
C LEU A 136 -5.87 36.54 9.91
N MET A 137 -5.32 35.46 10.47
CA MET A 137 -5.46 34.13 9.85
C MET A 137 -6.91 33.66 9.89
N ALA A 138 -7.59 33.75 11.00
CA ALA A 138 -9.00 33.37 11.11
C ALA A 138 -9.91 34.21 10.18
N ARG A 139 -9.63 35.52 10.02
CA ARG A 139 -10.34 36.39 9.06
C ARG A 139 -10.02 36.03 7.60
N PHE A 140 -8.78 35.61 7.32
CA PHE A 140 -8.37 35.14 6.00
C PHE A 140 -9.13 33.86 5.62
N GLU A 141 -9.18 32.89 6.52
CA GLU A 141 -9.89 31.62 6.30
C GLU A 141 -11.39 31.84 6.10
N ASP A 142 -12.04 32.69 6.89
CA ASP A 142 -13.45 33.05 6.70
C ASP A 142 -13.70 33.77 5.38
N ALA A 143 -12.84 34.71 5.00
CA ALA A 143 -12.96 35.41 3.70
C ALA A 143 -12.78 34.46 2.51
N TRP A 144 -11.82 33.53 2.62
CA TRP A 144 -11.55 32.53 1.58
C TRP A 144 -12.72 31.57 1.44
N SER A 145 -13.16 30.92 2.54
CA SER A 145 -14.28 29.97 2.53
C SER A 145 -15.60 30.59 2.04
N ALA A 146 -15.83 31.85 2.36
CA ALA A 146 -16.99 32.59 1.85
C ALA A 146 -16.85 33.07 0.39
N GLY A 147 -15.70 32.85 -0.25
CA GLY A 147 -15.44 33.27 -1.64
C GLY A 147 -15.19 34.75 -1.82
N ARG A 148 -14.82 35.48 -0.76
CA ARG A 148 -14.44 36.89 -0.81
C ARG A 148 -12.93 37.02 -1.15
N VAL A 149 -12.58 36.65 -2.41
CA VAL A 149 -11.19 36.45 -2.86
C VAL A 149 -10.33 37.70 -2.75
N GLU A 150 -10.87 38.91 -3.06
CA GLU A 150 -10.13 40.17 -2.94
C GLU A 150 -9.81 40.50 -1.48
N GLU A 151 -10.74 40.23 -0.56
CA GLU A 151 -10.53 40.43 0.87
C GLU A 151 -9.51 39.41 1.40
N ALA A 152 -9.65 38.12 1.05
CA ALA A 152 -8.70 37.08 1.40
C ALA A 152 -7.28 37.40 0.91
N THR A 153 -7.14 37.92 -0.33
CA THR A 153 -5.84 38.33 -0.89
C THR A 153 -5.23 39.50 -0.12
N ALA A 154 -6.04 40.47 0.32
CA ALA A 154 -5.56 41.59 1.13
C ALA A 154 -5.10 41.13 2.54
N LEU A 155 -5.87 40.24 3.15
CA LEU A 155 -5.54 39.64 4.47
C LEU A 155 -4.29 38.77 4.41
N GLN A 156 -4.12 37.96 3.36
CA GLN A 156 -2.92 37.16 3.15
C GLN A 156 -1.65 38.03 3.09
N ARG A 157 -1.66 39.12 2.33
CA ARG A 157 -0.52 40.03 2.26
C ARG A 157 -0.25 40.75 3.58
N THR A 158 -1.31 41.10 4.30
CA THR A 158 -1.18 41.73 5.62
C THR A 158 -0.55 40.74 6.62
N LEU A 159 -1.00 39.49 6.58
CA LEU A 159 -0.49 38.44 7.45
C LEU A 159 0.99 38.12 7.18
N GLU A 160 1.44 38.10 5.91
CA GLU A 160 2.86 37.93 5.57
C GLU A 160 3.74 39.05 6.12
N ALA A 161 3.20 40.28 6.24
CA ALA A 161 3.90 41.43 6.79
C ALA A 161 3.81 41.56 8.34
N THR A 162 2.95 40.73 8.98
CA THR A 162 2.69 40.82 10.42
C THR A 162 3.71 39.96 11.20
N PRO A 163 4.38 40.51 12.22
CA PRO A 163 5.27 39.73 13.07
C PRO A 163 4.54 38.55 13.72
N ARG A 164 5.22 37.42 13.78
CA ARG A 164 4.73 36.22 14.45
C ARG A 164 4.97 36.30 15.96
N ASP A 165 4.08 35.69 16.72
CA ASP A 165 4.17 35.49 18.16
C ASP A 165 3.71 34.08 18.56
N ASP A 166 3.59 33.81 19.86
CA ASP A 166 3.19 32.52 20.42
C ASP A 166 1.73 32.13 20.05
N TYR A 167 0.92 33.11 19.63
CA TYR A 167 -0.47 32.88 19.17
C TYR A 167 -0.60 32.79 17.66
N SER A 168 0.49 32.90 16.92
CA SER A 168 0.48 32.63 15.46
C SER A 168 0.23 31.15 15.18
N HIS A 169 -0.39 30.84 14.04
CA HIS A 169 -0.45 29.48 13.55
C HIS A 169 0.97 29.00 13.24
N CYS A 170 1.22 27.69 13.30
CA CYS A 170 2.54 27.16 12.95
C CYS A 170 2.92 27.52 11.51
N ASP A 171 4.20 27.54 11.17
CA ASP A 171 4.66 27.96 9.85
C ASP A 171 4.21 26.99 8.76
N ALA A 172 4.20 25.68 9.07
CA ALA A 172 3.70 24.64 8.17
C ALA A 172 2.22 24.86 7.81
N CYS A 173 1.35 25.09 8.82
CA CYS A 173 -0.09 25.34 8.58
C CYS A 173 -0.33 26.59 7.73
N VAL A 174 0.39 27.70 8.01
CA VAL A 174 0.24 28.94 7.23
C VAL A 174 0.64 28.72 5.77
N ARG A 175 1.76 28.03 5.51
CA ARG A 175 2.21 27.69 4.14
C ARG A 175 1.19 26.81 3.43
N SER A 176 0.67 25.78 4.09
CA SER A 176 -0.33 24.86 3.54
C SER A 176 -1.63 25.58 3.18
N GLN A 177 -2.13 26.47 4.06
CA GLN A 177 -3.33 27.26 3.78
C GLN A 177 -3.12 28.22 2.60
N PHE A 178 -1.98 28.90 2.55
CA PHE A 178 -1.67 29.78 1.42
C PHE A 178 -1.47 28.99 0.12
N ALA A 179 -0.87 27.82 0.16
CA ALA A 179 -0.73 26.96 -1.01
C ALA A 179 -2.10 26.55 -1.57
N GLY A 180 -3.04 26.14 -0.69
CA GLY A 180 -4.42 25.86 -1.08
C GLY A 180 -5.12 27.07 -1.71
N PHE A 181 -5.02 28.23 -1.08
CA PHE A 181 -5.60 29.48 -1.60
C PHE A 181 -5.00 29.86 -2.97
N PHE A 182 -3.69 29.71 -3.16
CA PHE A 182 -3.03 29.99 -4.43
C PHE A 182 -3.45 29.01 -5.51
N ALA A 183 -3.52 27.72 -5.21
CA ALA A 183 -4.00 26.72 -6.14
C ALA A 183 -5.44 27.02 -6.62
N GLU A 184 -6.34 27.35 -5.69
CA GLU A 184 -7.73 27.67 -6.03
C GLU A 184 -7.93 28.99 -6.78
N THR A 185 -7.01 29.93 -6.60
CA THR A 185 -7.07 31.25 -7.26
C THR A 185 -6.24 31.34 -8.55
N GLY A 186 -5.71 30.20 -9.05
CA GLY A 186 -4.96 30.10 -10.31
C GLY A 186 -3.50 30.53 -10.21
N ARG A 187 -2.94 30.55 -9.00
CA ARG A 187 -1.55 30.83 -8.70
C ARG A 187 -0.79 29.54 -8.38
N GLU A 188 -0.89 28.55 -9.27
CA GLU A 188 -0.38 27.19 -9.03
C GLU A 188 1.16 27.19 -8.83
N ASP A 189 1.90 28.01 -9.56
CA ASP A 189 3.37 28.14 -9.38
C ASP A 189 3.75 28.60 -7.95
N ASP A 190 2.99 29.56 -7.38
CA ASP A 190 3.19 30.00 -6.00
C ASP A 190 2.84 28.91 -4.99
N ALA A 191 1.79 28.11 -5.26
CA ALA A 191 1.41 26.97 -4.43
C ALA A 191 2.51 25.91 -4.42
N ILE A 192 3.03 25.54 -5.61
CA ILE A 192 4.12 24.57 -5.77
C ILE A 192 5.37 25.03 -5.01
N ARG A 193 5.76 26.29 -5.17
CA ARG A 193 6.91 26.86 -4.49
C ARG A 193 6.78 26.78 -2.95
N LEU A 194 5.63 27.13 -2.39
CA LEU A 194 5.41 27.07 -0.93
C LEU A 194 5.45 25.64 -0.38
N VAL A 195 4.86 24.68 -1.08
CA VAL A 195 4.89 23.29 -0.64
C VAL A 195 6.29 22.72 -0.79
N GLN A 196 7.04 23.08 -1.84
CA GLN A 196 8.43 22.66 -2.02
C GLN A 196 9.32 23.21 -0.90
N GLU A 197 9.22 24.52 -0.60
CA GLU A 197 9.92 25.13 0.54
C GLU A 197 9.59 24.47 1.87
N MET A 198 8.32 23.99 2.04
CA MET A 198 7.88 23.29 3.25
C MET A 198 8.54 21.92 3.36
N ILE A 199 8.59 21.18 2.25
CA ILE A 199 9.22 19.85 2.18
C ILE A 199 10.72 19.96 2.40
N ASP A 200 11.41 20.86 1.68
CA ASP A 200 12.85 21.04 1.73
C ASP A 200 13.32 21.56 3.09
N GLY A 201 12.51 22.42 3.72
CA GLY A 201 12.77 22.97 5.05
C GLY A 201 12.37 22.06 6.21
N GLY A 202 11.74 20.91 5.93
CA GLY A 202 11.26 19.99 6.97
C GLY A 202 10.18 20.59 7.88
N PHE A 203 9.39 21.58 7.39
CA PHE A 203 8.32 22.19 8.17
C PHE A 203 7.16 21.21 8.34
N SER A 204 6.86 20.85 9.59
CA SER A 204 5.80 19.91 9.93
C SER A 204 5.14 20.26 11.27
N CYS A 205 3.98 19.70 11.52
CA CYS A 205 3.27 19.76 12.79
C CYS A 205 2.34 18.52 12.92
N GLY A 206 1.37 18.55 13.85
CA GLY A 206 0.42 17.44 14.02
C GLY A 206 -0.57 17.23 12.86
N GLU A 207 -0.68 18.19 11.92
CA GLU A 207 -1.62 18.15 10.78
C GLU A 207 -0.91 18.31 9.43
N GLU A 208 0.38 18.56 9.42
CA GLU A 208 1.18 18.82 8.22
C GLU A 208 2.44 17.94 8.20
N PRO A 209 2.84 17.39 7.05
CA PRO A 209 2.61 17.89 5.67
C PRO A 209 1.44 17.26 4.90
N GLU A 210 0.62 16.41 5.50
CA GLU A 210 -0.40 15.63 4.76
C GLU A 210 -1.40 16.48 3.99
N HIS A 211 -1.87 17.60 4.57
CA HIS A 211 -2.76 18.53 3.88
C HIS A 211 -2.09 19.23 2.70
N ALA A 212 -0.88 19.74 2.91
CA ALA A 212 -0.13 20.40 1.83
C ALA A 212 0.14 19.45 0.67
N LEU A 213 0.53 18.20 0.96
CA LEU A 213 0.78 17.19 -0.06
C LEU A 213 -0.47 16.81 -0.84
N ALA A 214 -1.65 16.77 -0.20
CA ALA A 214 -2.91 16.50 -0.88
C ALA A 214 -3.35 17.67 -1.78
N ARG A 215 -3.30 18.89 -1.25
CA ARG A 215 -3.69 20.11 -1.97
C ARG A 215 -2.85 20.39 -3.24
N ILE A 216 -1.60 19.90 -3.29
CA ILE A 216 -0.69 20.13 -4.40
C ILE A 216 -0.80 19.09 -5.51
N LEU A 217 -1.57 18.03 -5.37
CA LEU A 217 -1.66 16.93 -6.32
C LEU A 217 -2.05 17.40 -7.73
N LEU A 218 -3.15 18.16 -7.87
CA LEU A 218 -3.58 18.68 -9.16
C LEU A 218 -2.61 19.73 -9.74
N PRO A 219 -2.10 20.71 -8.97
CA PRO A 219 -1.04 21.62 -9.44
C PRO A 219 0.19 20.90 -9.96
N TYR A 220 0.70 19.85 -9.29
CA TYR A 220 1.82 19.06 -9.81
C TYR A 220 1.49 18.37 -11.13
N LEU A 221 0.30 17.77 -11.27
CA LEU A 221 -0.12 17.14 -12.52
C LEU A 221 -0.17 18.14 -13.67
N ARG A 222 -0.75 19.34 -13.46
CA ARG A 222 -0.86 20.40 -14.45
C ARG A 222 0.48 20.99 -14.85
N ALA A 223 1.43 21.05 -13.90
CA ALA A 223 2.81 21.45 -14.16
C ALA A 223 3.66 20.37 -14.84
N GLY A 224 3.12 19.15 -15.05
CA GLY A 224 3.84 18.02 -15.62
C GLY A 224 4.84 17.36 -14.66
N MET A 225 4.76 17.65 -13.37
CA MET A 225 5.60 17.09 -12.30
C MET A 225 5.03 15.75 -11.82
N LEU A 226 4.98 14.76 -12.74
CA LEU A 226 4.22 13.52 -12.52
C LEU A 226 4.79 12.65 -11.40
N ASP A 227 6.12 12.58 -11.29
CA ASP A 227 6.78 11.79 -10.23
C ASP A 227 6.55 12.40 -8.85
N GLN A 228 6.61 13.75 -8.75
CA GLN A 228 6.29 14.45 -7.52
C GLN A 228 4.82 14.29 -7.13
N ALA A 229 3.91 14.35 -8.10
CA ALA A 229 2.49 14.11 -7.88
C ALA A 229 2.24 12.69 -7.34
N ARG A 230 2.91 11.68 -7.93
CA ARG A 230 2.84 10.29 -7.45
C ARG A 230 3.38 10.16 -6.04
N ALA A 231 4.56 10.72 -5.76
CA ALA A 231 5.16 10.68 -4.43
C ALA A 231 4.30 11.39 -3.38
N ALA A 232 3.76 12.57 -3.71
CA ALA A 232 2.86 13.32 -2.84
C ALA A 232 1.57 12.55 -2.54
N HIS A 233 0.95 11.90 -3.55
CA HIS A 233 -0.22 11.04 -3.36
C HIS A 233 0.06 9.89 -2.38
N LEU A 234 1.13 9.12 -2.61
CA LEU A 234 1.47 7.98 -1.77
C LEU A 234 1.76 8.42 -0.32
N ARG A 235 2.45 9.56 -0.15
CA ARG A 235 2.81 10.07 1.17
C ARG A 235 1.62 10.70 1.91
N SER A 236 0.81 11.55 1.24
CA SER A 236 -0.37 12.17 1.87
C SER A 236 -1.40 11.12 2.29
N TYR A 237 -1.68 10.15 1.40
CA TYR A 237 -2.60 9.06 1.71
C TYR A 237 -2.12 8.23 2.91
N ARG A 238 -0.83 7.87 2.94
CA ARG A 238 -0.23 7.13 4.06
C ARG A 238 -0.43 7.84 5.40
N LEU A 239 -0.16 9.15 5.45
CA LEU A 239 -0.29 9.94 6.67
C LEU A 239 -1.74 10.13 7.12
N ALA A 240 -2.68 10.14 6.16
CA ALA A 240 -4.09 10.46 6.41
C ALA A 240 -4.99 9.25 6.68
N LYS A 241 -4.64 8.06 6.19
CA LYS A 241 -5.54 6.90 6.01
C LYS A 241 -6.17 6.30 7.28
N ASP A 242 -5.68 6.64 8.45
CA ASP A 242 -6.09 6.05 9.73
C ASP A 242 -6.82 7.04 10.67
N ASN A 243 -6.95 8.30 10.25
CA ASN A 243 -7.63 9.35 11.03
C ASN A 243 -8.85 9.89 10.28
N PRO A 244 -10.09 9.67 10.76
CA PRO A 244 -11.32 10.18 10.12
C PRO A 244 -11.38 11.70 9.93
N ALA A 245 -10.70 12.47 10.77
CA ALA A 245 -10.58 13.92 10.61
C ALA A 245 -9.89 14.33 9.29
N ASN A 246 -9.10 13.42 8.71
CA ASN A 246 -8.38 13.62 7.46
C ASN A 246 -9.21 13.29 6.20
N LEU A 247 -10.54 13.20 6.31
CA LEU A 247 -11.39 12.84 5.18
C LEU A 247 -11.21 13.77 3.96
N ALA A 248 -10.93 15.05 4.16
CA ALA A 248 -10.64 16.00 3.08
C ALA A 248 -9.36 15.62 2.30
N ILE A 249 -8.32 15.12 2.99
CA ILE A 249 -7.09 14.63 2.37
C ILE A 249 -7.38 13.37 1.53
N ILE A 250 -8.18 12.45 2.08
CA ILE A 250 -8.64 11.26 1.33
C ILE A 250 -9.41 11.67 0.07
N ALA A 251 -10.25 12.70 0.16
CA ALA A 251 -11.02 13.24 -0.95
C ALA A 251 -10.12 13.70 -2.11
N ASP A 252 -9.07 14.47 -1.83
CA ASP A 252 -8.09 14.91 -2.83
C ASP A 252 -7.35 13.72 -3.48
N ASN A 253 -7.01 12.71 -2.70
CA ASN A 253 -6.38 11.48 -3.18
C ASN A 253 -7.30 10.64 -4.08
N VAL A 254 -8.62 10.64 -3.83
CA VAL A 254 -9.61 10.01 -4.72
C VAL A 254 -9.67 10.74 -6.06
N VAL A 255 -9.70 12.08 -6.05
CA VAL A 255 -9.67 12.90 -7.28
C VAL A 255 -8.40 12.63 -8.08
N PHE A 256 -7.24 12.59 -7.42
CA PHE A 256 -5.97 12.23 -8.08
C PHE A 256 -6.08 10.89 -8.80
N CYS A 257 -6.57 9.84 -8.12
CA CYS A 257 -6.74 8.52 -8.74
C CYS A 257 -7.69 8.56 -9.95
N ALA A 258 -8.78 9.33 -9.85
CA ALA A 258 -9.78 9.47 -10.92
C ALA A 258 -9.21 10.09 -12.21
N VAL A 259 -8.28 11.05 -12.10
CA VAL A 259 -7.72 11.77 -13.25
C VAL A 259 -6.43 11.16 -13.79
N THR A 260 -5.84 10.18 -13.08
CA THR A 260 -4.55 9.56 -13.42
C THR A 260 -4.65 8.12 -13.91
N GLY A 261 -5.85 7.64 -14.30
CA GLY A 261 -6.05 6.28 -14.81
C GLY A 261 -6.04 5.19 -13.72
N ASN A 262 -6.24 5.57 -12.45
CA ASN A 262 -6.24 4.66 -11.32
C ASN A 262 -7.66 4.46 -10.74
N GLU A 263 -8.67 4.27 -11.58
CA GLU A 263 -10.08 4.22 -11.19
C GLU A 263 -10.39 3.07 -10.22
N ALA A 264 -9.72 1.93 -10.38
CA ALA A 264 -9.87 0.81 -9.46
C ALA A 264 -9.34 1.14 -8.05
N ARG A 265 -8.26 1.92 -7.96
CA ARG A 265 -7.75 2.47 -6.70
C ARG A 265 -8.69 3.52 -6.14
N ALA A 266 -9.23 4.41 -6.96
CA ALA A 266 -10.24 5.38 -6.52
C ALA A 266 -11.44 4.69 -5.87
N LEU A 267 -11.96 3.61 -6.48
CA LEU A 267 -13.04 2.80 -5.90
C LEU A 267 -12.64 2.22 -4.54
N ALA A 268 -11.45 1.63 -4.44
CA ALA A 268 -10.97 1.03 -3.20
C ALA A 268 -10.82 2.07 -2.07
N LEU A 269 -10.33 3.29 -2.38
CA LEU A 269 -10.26 4.39 -1.42
C LEU A 269 -11.67 4.84 -0.97
N VAL A 270 -12.60 4.97 -1.91
CA VAL A 270 -13.99 5.30 -1.58
C VAL A 270 -14.57 4.23 -0.66
N GLU A 271 -14.50 2.94 -1.02
CA GLU A 271 -15.05 1.84 -0.22
C GLU A 271 -14.47 1.79 1.20
N LYS A 272 -13.15 1.98 1.34
CA LYS A 272 -12.47 1.97 2.65
C LYS A 272 -12.95 3.11 3.56
N HIS A 273 -13.16 4.30 2.99
CA HIS A 273 -13.43 5.51 3.76
C HIS A 273 -14.91 5.94 3.77
N LEU A 274 -15.82 5.18 3.14
CA LEU A 274 -17.27 5.44 3.24
C LEU A 274 -17.78 5.60 4.68
N PRO A 275 -17.36 4.76 5.66
CA PRO A 275 -17.83 4.89 7.03
C PRO A 275 -17.45 6.24 7.69
N TRP A 276 -16.44 6.93 7.18
CA TRP A 276 -16.03 8.21 7.71
C TRP A 276 -17.02 9.35 7.40
N LEU A 277 -17.88 9.17 6.38
CA LEU A 277 -18.94 10.15 6.05
C LEU A 277 -20.00 10.30 7.14
N VAL A 278 -20.09 9.35 8.04
CA VAL A 278 -21.02 9.38 9.18
C VAL A 278 -20.31 9.54 10.52
N HIS A 279 -19.05 9.99 10.49
CA HIS A 279 -18.30 10.29 11.70
C HIS A 279 -18.84 11.58 12.37
N ASP A 280 -19.08 11.55 13.67
CA ASP A 280 -19.70 12.65 14.44
C ASP A 280 -18.94 13.98 14.35
N GLY A 281 -17.64 13.94 14.06
CA GLY A 281 -16.79 15.12 13.94
C GLY A 281 -16.74 15.77 12.57
N LEU A 282 -17.51 15.29 11.60
CA LEU A 282 -17.46 15.81 10.23
C LEU A 282 -18.36 17.04 10.07
N ASP A 283 -17.75 18.21 9.81
CA ASP A 283 -18.50 19.43 9.51
C ASP A 283 -19.08 19.44 8.09
N ALA A 284 -19.98 20.40 7.83
CA ALA A 284 -20.67 20.47 6.52
C ALA A 284 -19.73 20.76 5.36
N ALA A 285 -18.65 21.51 5.55
CA ALA A 285 -17.67 21.82 4.50
C ALA A 285 -16.84 20.57 4.13
N ALA A 286 -16.43 19.79 5.13
CA ALA A 286 -15.75 18.52 4.91
C ALA A 286 -16.68 17.50 4.23
N HIS A 287 -17.97 17.45 4.61
CA HIS A 287 -18.98 16.64 3.93
C HIS A 287 -19.14 17.01 2.45
N GLU A 288 -19.26 18.31 2.14
CA GLU A 288 -19.37 18.78 0.75
C GLU A 288 -18.17 18.28 -0.09
N THR A 289 -16.96 18.51 0.43
CA THR A 289 -15.72 18.13 -0.25
C THR A 289 -15.63 16.63 -0.47
N ALA A 290 -15.88 15.82 0.57
CA ALA A 290 -15.78 14.37 0.49
C ALA A 290 -16.82 13.76 -0.47
N LEU A 291 -18.08 14.18 -0.37
CA LEU A 291 -19.15 13.71 -1.25
C LEU A 291 -18.87 14.03 -2.72
N ALA A 292 -18.41 15.26 -3.00
CA ALA A 292 -18.09 15.67 -4.36
C ALA A 292 -16.89 14.89 -4.94
N SER A 293 -15.84 14.71 -4.15
CA SER A 293 -14.64 13.98 -4.58
C SER A 293 -14.90 12.49 -4.75
N PHE A 294 -15.70 11.89 -3.86
CA PHE A 294 -16.12 10.49 -4.01
C PHE A 294 -16.98 10.30 -5.27
N ALA A 295 -17.85 11.27 -5.56
CA ALA A 295 -18.62 11.25 -6.81
C ALA A 295 -17.71 11.32 -8.04
N VAL A 296 -16.64 12.14 -8.03
CA VAL A 296 -15.62 12.17 -9.10
C VAL A 296 -14.96 10.80 -9.28
N GLY A 297 -14.55 10.16 -8.18
CA GLY A 297 -13.94 8.82 -8.22
C GLY A 297 -14.89 7.78 -8.83
N LEU A 298 -16.16 7.77 -8.40
CA LEU A 298 -17.17 6.85 -8.88
C LEU A 298 -17.60 7.13 -10.34
N ASP A 299 -17.66 8.40 -10.76
CA ASP A 299 -17.87 8.77 -12.16
C ASP A 299 -16.73 8.27 -13.05
N ALA A 300 -15.47 8.34 -12.58
CA ALA A 300 -14.33 7.80 -13.29
C ALA A 300 -14.41 6.27 -13.44
N VAL A 301 -14.84 5.55 -12.37
CA VAL A 301 -15.12 4.11 -12.42
C VAL A 301 -16.17 3.78 -13.46
N ALA A 302 -17.27 4.54 -13.50
CA ALA A 302 -18.32 4.35 -14.49
C ALA A 302 -17.83 4.63 -15.91
N ALA A 303 -17.04 5.69 -16.12
CA ALA A 303 -16.45 6.05 -17.40
C ALA A 303 -15.41 5.02 -17.90
N ALA A 304 -14.74 4.31 -16.99
CA ALA A 304 -13.84 3.20 -17.30
C ALA A 304 -14.57 1.91 -17.73
N GLY A 305 -15.92 1.93 -17.81
CA GLY A 305 -16.73 0.80 -18.26
C GLY A 305 -17.33 -0.04 -17.12
N HIS A 306 -17.30 0.45 -15.88
CA HIS A 306 -17.77 -0.23 -14.68
C HIS A 306 -18.93 0.48 -13.95
N PRO A 307 -19.97 0.99 -14.66
CA PRO A 307 -21.07 1.78 -14.05
C PRO A 307 -21.90 0.99 -13.04
N ASP A 308 -22.04 -0.31 -13.27
CA ASP A 308 -22.86 -1.22 -12.46
C ASP A 308 -22.07 -1.92 -11.36
N THR A 309 -20.80 -1.58 -11.16
CA THR A 309 -19.97 -2.15 -10.09
C THR A 309 -20.56 -1.76 -8.73
N PRO A 310 -20.91 -2.75 -7.87
CA PRO A 310 -21.41 -2.46 -6.53
C PRO A 310 -20.29 -1.85 -5.70
N VAL A 311 -20.59 -0.77 -4.98
CA VAL A 311 -19.69 -0.11 -4.03
C VAL A 311 -19.87 -0.77 -2.67
N ARG A 312 -18.86 -1.48 -2.22
CA ARG A 312 -18.89 -2.25 -0.97
C ARG A 312 -19.08 -1.34 0.23
N GLY A 313 -19.92 -1.76 1.17
CA GLY A 313 -20.19 -1.00 2.39
C GLY A 313 -21.18 0.16 2.24
N SER A 314 -21.64 0.46 1.01
CA SER A 314 -22.58 1.55 0.77
C SER A 314 -24.00 1.30 1.29
N ASP A 315 -24.32 0.07 1.67
CA ASP A 315 -25.62 -0.40 2.20
C ASP A 315 -25.62 -0.62 3.72
N THR A 316 -24.60 -0.13 4.44
CA THR A 316 -24.58 -0.18 5.90
C THR A 316 -25.65 0.70 6.51
N GLU A 317 -26.16 0.32 7.68
CA GLU A 317 -27.28 1.00 8.37
C GLU A 317 -27.01 2.51 8.57
N ASP A 318 -25.80 2.86 8.97
CA ASP A 318 -25.41 4.26 9.22
C ASP A 318 -25.42 5.10 7.93
N LEU A 319 -24.95 4.55 6.82
CA LEU A 319 -24.93 5.23 5.53
C LEU A 319 -26.31 5.31 4.87
N VAL A 320 -27.23 4.40 5.18
CA VAL A 320 -28.63 4.49 4.72
C VAL A 320 -29.29 5.78 5.19
N ALA A 321 -28.94 6.27 6.37
CA ALA A 321 -29.43 7.58 6.86
C ALA A 321 -28.96 8.74 5.97
N LEU A 322 -27.77 8.65 5.38
CA LEU A 322 -27.18 9.68 4.52
C LEU A 322 -27.72 9.59 3.08
N TRP A 323 -27.66 8.41 2.46
CA TRP A 323 -28.07 8.26 1.05
C TRP A 323 -29.58 8.09 0.85
N GLY A 324 -30.30 7.61 1.85
CA GLY A 324 -31.64 7.07 1.75
C GLY A 324 -31.66 5.56 1.52
N PRO A 325 -32.84 4.92 1.64
CA PRO A 325 -32.99 3.47 1.47
C PRO A 325 -32.71 3.02 0.03
N HIS A 326 -31.98 1.91 -0.09
CA HIS A 326 -31.64 1.27 -1.36
C HIS A 326 -31.69 -0.25 -1.18
N ASP A 327 -31.97 -1.01 -2.26
CA ASP A 327 -32.02 -2.47 -2.23
C ASP A 327 -30.61 -3.04 -2.53
N GLY A 328 -29.89 -3.42 -1.48
CA GLY A 328 -28.47 -3.84 -1.54
C GLY A 328 -27.49 -2.70 -1.74
N ALA A 329 -26.24 -3.03 -2.06
CA ALA A 329 -25.20 -2.04 -2.29
C ALA A 329 -25.49 -1.15 -3.51
N TRP A 330 -25.17 0.12 -3.39
CA TRP A 330 -25.27 1.07 -4.49
C TRP A 330 -24.28 0.72 -5.60
N THR A 331 -24.68 0.92 -6.86
CA THR A 331 -23.72 0.86 -7.98
C THR A 331 -22.89 2.14 -8.06
N ALA A 332 -21.69 2.06 -8.66
CA ALA A 332 -20.82 3.22 -8.81
C ALA A 332 -21.54 4.42 -9.43
N SER A 333 -22.26 4.21 -10.53
CA SER A 333 -23.01 5.27 -11.22
C SER A 333 -24.15 5.86 -10.37
N ALA A 334 -24.90 5.01 -9.66
CA ALA A 334 -26.03 5.46 -8.84
C ALA A 334 -25.54 6.23 -7.59
N LEU A 335 -24.48 5.74 -6.93
CA LEU A 335 -23.91 6.40 -5.76
C LEU A 335 -23.25 7.73 -6.13
N ALA A 336 -22.53 7.79 -7.28
CA ALA A 336 -21.96 9.04 -7.78
C ALA A 336 -23.05 10.12 -7.95
N SER A 337 -24.16 9.76 -8.60
CA SER A 337 -25.28 10.69 -8.78
C SER A 337 -25.84 11.18 -7.45
N ARG A 338 -26.00 10.27 -6.48
CA ARG A 338 -26.50 10.61 -5.14
C ARG A 338 -25.54 11.50 -4.35
N ALA A 339 -24.24 11.19 -4.41
CA ALA A 339 -23.21 12.00 -3.75
C ALA A 339 -23.15 13.43 -4.31
N TRP A 340 -23.27 13.60 -5.64
CA TRP A 340 -23.38 14.92 -6.27
C TRP A 340 -24.61 15.69 -5.82
N GLU A 341 -25.80 15.05 -5.73
CA GLU A 341 -27.02 15.70 -5.23
C GLU A 341 -26.85 16.23 -3.80
N LEU A 342 -26.22 15.47 -2.94
CA LEU A 342 -25.97 15.88 -1.55
C LEU A 342 -24.95 17.02 -1.49
N ALA A 343 -23.84 16.93 -2.23
CA ALA A 343 -22.85 18.00 -2.31
C ALA A 343 -23.45 19.31 -2.84
N ASP A 344 -24.22 19.25 -3.92
CA ASP A 344 -24.93 20.43 -4.47
C ASP A 344 -25.91 21.04 -3.45
N THR A 345 -26.54 20.22 -2.62
CA THR A 345 -27.47 20.69 -1.56
C THR A 345 -26.71 21.46 -0.49
N ILE A 346 -25.57 20.93 -0.03
CA ILE A 346 -24.73 21.60 0.97
C ILE A 346 -24.14 22.90 0.39
N ALA A 347 -23.59 22.86 -0.82
CA ALA A 347 -23.08 24.03 -1.51
C ALA A 347 -24.11 25.15 -1.66
N ALA A 348 -25.36 24.80 -1.98
CA ALA A 348 -26.44 25.77 -2.09
C ALA A 348 -26.76 26.42 -0.74
N ALA A 349 -26.69 25.68 0.37
CA ALA A 349 -26.89 26.22 1.72
C ALA A 349 -25.78 27.22 2.10
N PHE A 350 -24.51 26.87 1.84
CA PHE A 350 -23.38 27.79 2.04
C PHE A 350 -23.49 29.06 1.19
N ASP A 351 -23.77 28.91 -0.10
CA ASP A 351 -23.92 30.06 -1.02
C ASP A 351 -25.07 30.97 -0.59
N ALA A 352 -26.19 30.42 -0.15
CA ALA A 352 -27.33 31.20 0.38
C ALA A 352 -26.95 31.96 1.66
N ARG A 353 -26.18 31.32 2.57
CA ARG A 353 -25.64 31.96 3.78
C ARG A 353 -24.70 33.10 3.46
N ASN A 354 -23.72 32.82 2.57
CA ASN A 354 -22.63 33.75 2.25
C ASN A 354 -23.07 34.89 1.31
N GLY A 355 -24.18 34.72 0.59
CA GLY A 355 -24.61 35.64 -0.48
C GLY A 355 -23.68 35.62 -1.69
N THR A 356 -22.98 34.51 -1.93
CA THR A 356 -22.05 34.28 -3.03
C THR A 356 -22.47 33.02 -3.80
N ASP A 357 -21.72 32.64 -4.82
CA ASP A 357 -21.82 31.37 -5.54
C ASP A 357 -20.50 30.56 -5.43
N ALA A 358 -19.72 30.80 -4.41
CA ALA A 358 -18.37 30.27 -4.24
C ALA A 358 -18.33 28.76 -4.18
N HIS A 359 -19.19 28.12 -3.41
CA HIS A 359 -19.28 26.69 -3.26
C HIS A 359 -19.73 26.00 -4.55
N ARG A 360 -20.79 26.52 -5.20
CA ARG A 360 -21.20 26.00 -6.52
C ARG A 360 -20.10 26.15 -7.57
N ARG A 361 -19.31 27.22 -7.55
CA ARG A 361 -18.14 27.38 -8.43
C ARG A 361 -17.03 26.40 -8.08
N ALA A 362 -16.81 26.09 -6.81
CA ALA A 362 -15.85 25.08 -6.39
C ALA A 362 -16.25 23.69 -6.91
N LEU A 363 -17.52 23.29 -6.75
CA LEU A 363 -18.03 22.05 -7.35
C LEU A 363 -17.93 22.02 -8.88
N ALA A 364 -18.16 23.15 -9.54
CA ALA A 364 -17.99 23.24 -11.00
C ALA A 364 -16.52 23.07 -11.42
N ARG A 365 -15.57 23.70 -10.71
CA ARG A 365 -14.13 23.50 -10.95
C ARG A 365 -13.73 22.04 -10.77
N LEU A 366 -14.25 21.37 -9.73
CA LEU A 366 -13.97 19.96 -9.48
C LEU A 366 -14.51 19.05 -10.60
N ARG A 367 -15.74 19.34 -11.13
CA ARG A 367 -16.30 18.65 -12.29
C ARG A 367 -15.48 18.88 -13.56
N ASP A 368 -14.88 20.06 -13.71
CA ASP A 368 -14.00 20.35 -14.85
C ASP A 368 -12.66 19.66 -14.69
N ALA A 369 -12.04 19.68 -13.50
CA ALA A 369 -10.82 18.95 -13.18
C ALA A 369 -10.98 17.43 -13.37
N ALA A 370 -12.14 16.87 -13.05
CA ALA A 370 -12.46 15.47 -13.27
C ALA A 370 -12.44 15.03 -14.75
N ARG A 371 -12.36 15.97 -15.71
CA ARG A 371 -12.20 15.68 -17.16
C ARG A 371 -10.75 15.66 -17.61
N GLU A 372 -9.84 16.15 -16.78
CA GLU A 372 -8.41 16.10 -17.07
C GLU A 372 -7.94 14.65 -17.07
N ARG A 373 -6.90 14.32 -17.83
CA ARG A 373 -6.33 12.97 -17.87
C ARG A 373 -4.83 13.05 -17.91
N TYR A 374 -4.23 12.28 -17.02
CA TYR A 374 -2.78 12.15 -16.87
C TYR A 374 -2.42 10.67 -16.83
N ASP A 375 -1.21 10.33 -17.22
CA ASP A 375 -0.70 8.96 -17.15
C ASP A 375 0.28 8.86 -15.98
N VAL A 376 -0.24 8.47 -14.82
CA VAL A 376 0.55 8.24 -13.58
C VAL A 376 0.12 6.90 -12.99
N PRO A 377 0.58 5.79 -13.56
CA PRO A 377 0.10 4.47 -13.17
C PRO A 377 0.51 4.11 -11.74
N ILE A 378 -0.49 3.66 -10.94
CA ILE A 378 -0.32 3.03 -9.64
C ILE A 378 -1.06 1.70 -9.69
N HIS A 379 -0.38 0.64 -10.05
CA HIS A 379 -0.98 -0.68 -10.32
C HIS A 379 -1.35 -1.46 -9.05
N SER A 380 -1.72 -0.78 -7.97
CA SER A 380 -2.10 -1.43 -6.71
C SER A 380 -3.47 -2.11 -6.75
N HIS A 381 -4.35 -1.69 -7.65
CA HIS A 381 -5.72 -2.19 -7.78
C HIS A 381 -6.12 -2.36 -9.25
N GLU A 382 -6.90 -3.40 -9.53
CA GLU A 382 -7.54 -3.64 -10.81
C GLU A 382 -9.00 -4.00 -10.59
N PHE A 383 -9.85 -3.72 -11.58
CA PHE A 383 -11.21 -4.23 -11.57
C PHE A 383 -11.17 -5.73 -11.75
N SER A 384 -11.64 -6.49 -10.76
CA SER A 384 -11.83 -7.91 -10.96
C SER A 384 -12.96 -8.11 -11.97
N ALA A 385 -12.63 -8.66 -13.13
CA ALA A 385 -13.63 -9.07 -14.08
C ALA A 385 -14.55 -10.11 -13.40
N ARG A 386 -15.75 -9.69 -13.01
CA ARG A 386 -16.79 -10.64 -12.61
C ARG A 386 -17.26 -11.34 -13.87
N ALA A 387 -17.08 -12.66 -13.91
CA ALA A 387 -17.75 -13.46 -14.89
C ALA A 387 -19.27 -13.23 -14.72
N THR A 388 -19.86 -12.51 -15.65
CA THR A 388 -21.32 -12.50 -15.83
C THR A 388 -21.74 -13.80 -16.50
N SER A 389 -21.37 -14.94 -15.91
CA SER A 389 -21.94 -16.22 -16.34
C SER A 389 -23.39 -16.25 -15.89
N PRO A 390 -24.35 -16.43 -16.80
CA PRO A 390 -25.73 -16.57 -16.41
C PRO A 390 -25.87 -17.74 -15.43
N ALA A 391 -26.71 -17.57 -14.42
CA ALA A 391 -26.97 -18.64 -13.45
C ALA A 391 -27.24 -19.97 -14.18
N PRO A 392 -26.76 -21.11 -13.66
CA PRO A 392 -26.98 -22.43 -14.31
C PRO A 392 -28.42 -22.72 -14.72
N SER A 393 -29.37 -22.21 -13.96
CA SER A 393 -30.84 -22.32 -14.22
C SER A 393 -31.32 -21.52 -15.44
N ALA A 394 -30.52 -20.58 -15.97
CA ALA A 394 -30.88 -19.75 -17.12
C ALA A 394 -30.36 -20.32 -18.47
N ARG A 395 -29.55 -21.40 -18.47
CA ARG A 395 -28.97 -21.99 -19.69
C ARG A 395 -29.93 -22.96 -20.38
N THR A 396 -29.95 -22.90 -21.71
CA THR A 396 -30.61 -23.93 -22.52
C THR A 396 -29.93 -25.30 -22.37
N PRO A 397 -30.59 -26.43 -22.75
CA PRO A 397 -29.96 -27.74 -22.75
C PRO A 397 -28.63 -27.79 -23.50
N GLU A 398 -28.57 -27.22 -24.71
CA GLU A 398 -27.39 -27.16 -25.53
C GLU A 398 -26.27 -26.33 -24.86
N GLU A 399 -26.61 -25.19 -24.26
CA GLU A 399 -25.68 -24.35 -23.53
C GLU A 399 -25.11 -25.05 -22.30
N ARG A 400 -25.89 -25.88 -21.60
CA ARG A 400 -25.38 -26.68 -20.47
C ARG A 400 -24.36 -27.73 -20.94
N VAL A 401 -24.61 -28.40 -22.04
CA VAL A 401 -23.69 -29.38 -22.61
C VAL A 401 -22.39 -28.71 -23.03
N GLN A 402 -22.46 -27.61 -23.78
CA GLN A 402 -21.25 -26.87 -24.21
C GLN A 402 -20.47 -26.36 -23.03
N HIS A 403 -21.12 -25.82 -22.02
CA HIS A 403 -20.43 -25.34 -20.82
C HIS A 403 -19.74 -26.48 -20.05
N ALA A 404 -20.38 -27.64 -19.89
CA ALA A 404 -19.76 -28.81 -19.26
C ALA A 404 -18.51 -29.29 -20.01
N LEU A 405 -18.55 -29.30 -21.34
CA LEU A 405 -17.42 -29.66 -22.19
C LEU A 405 -16.27 -28.64 -22.08
N LEU A 406 -16.63 -27.38 -21.97
CA LEU A 406 -15.68 -26.27 -21.84
C LEU A 406 -14.94 -26.36 -20.50
N LEU A 407 -15.66 -26.54 -19.38
CA LEU A 407 -15.08 -26.73 -18.04
C LEU A 407 -14.18 -27.98 -17.98
N THR A 408 -14.57 -29.05 -18.66
CA THR A 408 -13.74 -30.26 -18.80
C THR A 408 -12.45 -29.96 -19.54
N GLY A 409 -12.52 -29.19 -20.64
CA GLY A 409 -11.37 -28.76 -21.40
C GLY A 409 -10.38 -27.94 -20.56
N ALA A 410 -10.91 -27.11 -19.68
CA ALA A 410 -10.14 -26.33 -18.72
C ALA A 410 -9.54 -27.17 -17.58
N GLY A 411 -10.12 -28.32 -17.26
CA GLY A 411 -9.75 -29.15 -16.10
C GLY A 411 -10.28 -28.59 -14.78
N SER A 412 -11.40 -27.85 -14.82
CA SER A 412 -12.03 -27.27 -13.64
C SER A 412 -12.75 -28.32 -12.79
N SER A 413 -12.69 -28.20 -11.45
CA SER A 413 -13.44 -29.07 -10.53
C SER A 413 -14.94 -28.91 -10.70
N ALA A 414 -15.41 -27.74 -11.11
CA ALA A 414 -16.81 -27.46 -11.42
C ALA A 414 -17.35 -28.32 -12.60
N ALA A 415 -16.47 -28.94 -13.40
CA ALA A 415 -16.89 -29.82 -14.50
C ALA A 415 -17.75 -30.97 -14.04
N ILE A 416 -17.49 -31.55 -12.86
CA ILE A 416 -18.26 -32.72 -12.35
C ILE A 416 -19.76 -32.39 -12.23
N ASP A 417 -20.08 -31.29 -11.56
CA ASP A 417 -21.44 -30.85 -11.34
C ASP A 417 -22.10 -30.36 -12.65
N ALA A 418 -21.36 -29.65 -13.48
CA ALA A 418 -21.82 -29.23 -14.80
C ALA A 418 -22.12 -30.40 -15.71
N ILE A 419 -21.29 -31.46 -15.72
CA ILE A 419 -21.54 -32.69 -16.49
C ILE A 419 -22.78 -33.38 -15.96
N ARG A 420 -22.92 -33.56 -14.65
CA ARG A 420 -24.11 -34.19 -14.05
C ARG A 420 -25.39 -33.47 -14.42
N ALA A 421 -25.35 -32.14 -14.46
CA ALA A 421 -26.50 -31.32 -14.86
C ALA A 421 -26.78 -31.40 -16.37
N ALA A 422 -25.76 -31.62 -17.21
CA ALA A 422 -25.88 -31.66 -18.68
C ALA A 422 -26.23 -33.08 -19.22
N LEU A 423 -25.79 -34.15 -18.55
CA LEU A 423 -25.97 -35.55 -19.03
C LEU A 423 -27.40 -35.93 -19.37
N PRO A 424 -28.47 -35.50 -18.65
CA PRO A 424 -29.84 -35.80 -19.01
C PRO A 424 -30.27 -35.22 -20.35
N ASP A 425 -29.67 -34.09 -20.75
CA ASP A 425 -30.00 -33.37 -21.98
C ASP A 425 -29.09 -33.79 -23.16
N ALA A 426 -27.95 -34.43 -22.87
CA ALA A 426 -26.98 -34.80 -23.87
C ALA A 426 -27.45 -35.99 -24.72
N VAL A 427 -27.21 -35.90 -26.04
CA VAL A 427 -27.56 -36.96 -27.00
C VAL A 427 -26.38 -37.31 -27.90
N GLY A 428 -26.37 -38.51 -28.45
CA GLY A 428 -25.33 -38.93 -29.42
C GLY A 428 -23.91 -38.84 -28.87
N GLU A 429 -23.02 -38.22 -29.64
CA GLU A 429 -21.59 -38.08 -29.31
C GLU A 429 -21.35 -37.23 -28.05
N ASP A 430 -22.15 -36.21 -27.77
CA ASP A 430 -22.03 -35.40 -26.56
C ASP A 430 -22.28 -36.24 -25.30
N ARG A 431 -23.27 -37.14 -25.33
CA ARG A 431 -23.55 -38.05 -24.21
C ARG A 431 -22.40 -39.01 -23.97
N VAL A 432 -21.81 -39.54 -25.07
CA VAL A 432 -20.63 -40.41 -25.01
C VAL A 432 -19.45 -39.66 -24.43
N ALA A 433 -19.19 -38.44 -24.88
CA ALA A 433 -18.09 -37.61 -24.40
C ALA A 433 -18.28 -37.24 -22.92
N LEU A 434 -19.44 -36.69 -22.52
CA LEU A 434 -19.70 -36.29 -21.15
C LEU A 434 -19.61 -37.44 -20.15
N SER A 435 -20.09 -38.63 -20.52
CA SER A 435 -19.99 -39.80 -19.64
C SER A 435 -18.54 -40.27 -19.44
N SER A 436 -17.67 -40.13 -20.45
CA SER A 436 -16.21 -40.34 -20.33
C SER A 436 -15.56 -39.29 -19.43
N HIS A 437 -15.90 -38.04 -19.67
CA HIS A 437 -15.33 -36.89 -18.92
C HIS A 437 -15.73 -36.93 -17.44
N LEU A 438 -16.96 -37.42 -17.12
CA LEU A 438 -17.37 -37.61 -15.74
C LEU A 438 -16.44 -38.58 -15.00
N LEU A 439 -16.16 -39.71 -15.60
CA LEU A 439 -15.26 -40.73 -15.02
C LEU A 439 -13.86 -40.17 -14.87
N SER A 440 -13.31 -39.53 -15.93
CA SER A 440 -12.00 -38.92 -15.88
C SER A 440 -11.90 -37.86 -14.79
N ALA A 441 -12.88 -36.95 -14.66
CA ALA A 441 -12.92 -35.92 -13.64
C ALA A 441 -13.03 -36.54 -12.22
N LEU A 442 -13.92 -37.48 -11.99
CA LEU A 442 -14.06 -38.17 -10.71
C LEU A 442 -12.74 -38.84 -10.27
N CYS A 443 -12.07 -39.53 -11.20
CA CYS A 443 -10.78 -40.18 -10.92
C CYS A 443 -9.68 -39.15 -10.63
N SER A 444 -9.60 -38.07 -11.41
CA SER A 444 -8.60 -37.00 -11.22
C SER A 444 -8.74 -36.30 -9.87
N TYR A 445 -9.95 -36.22 -9.32
CA TYR A 445 -10.22 -35.62 -8.00
C TYR A 445 -10.29 -36.66 -6.87
N GLY A 446 -9.82 -37.91 -7.11
CA GLY A 446 -9.74 -38.95 -6.10
C GLY A 446 -11.08 -39.58 -5.71
N ARG A 447 -12.16 -39.26 -6.41
CA ARG A 447 -13.54 -39.76 -6.14
C ARG A 447 -13.73 -41.12 -6.85
N THR A 448 -12.82 -42.07 -6.61
CA THR A 448 -12.76 -43.37 -7.34
C THR A 448 -13.94 -44.28 -7.07
N GLU A 449 -14.53 -44.27 -5.86
CA GLU A 449 -15.73 -45.03 -5.52
C GLU A 449 -16.94 -44.55 -6.33
N GLU A 450 -17.09 -43.24 -6.50
CA GLU A 450 -18.16 -42.68 -7.33
C GLU A 450 -17.94 -42.99 -8.82
N ALA A 451 -16.70 -42.92 -9.30
CA ALA A 451 -16.36 -43.32 -10.68
C ALA A 451 -16.70 -44.79 -10.94
N ALA A 452 -16.40 -45.68 -9.98
CA ALA A 452 -16.76 -47.09 -10.08
C ALA A 452 -18.29 -47.31 -10.14
N ALA A 453 -19.05 -46.51 -9.40
CA ALA A 453 -20.50 -46.57 -9.43
C ALA A 453 -21.13 -46.07 -10.76
N GLU A 454 -20.47 -45.10 -11.44
CA GLU A 454 -20.89 -44.55 -12.74
C GLU A 454 -20.47 -45.43 -13.94
N LEU A 455 -19.44 -46.28 -13.81
CA LEU A 455 -18.93 -47.11 -14.92
C LEU A 455 -20.02 -47.99 -15.61
N PRO A 456 -20.93 -48.65 -14.91
CA PRO A 456 -22.03 -49.42 -15.58
C PRO A 456 -22.91 -48.55 -16.46
N ALA A 457 -23.22 -47.31 -16.03
CA ALA A 457 -24.02 -46.37 -16.82
C ALA A 457 -23.25 -45.95 -18.08
N ARG A 458 -21.95 -45.72 -17.96
CA ARG A 458 -21.06 -45.44 -19.08
C ARG A 458 -21.05 -46.59 -20.10
N LEU A 459 -20.89 -47.84 -19.68
CA LEU A 459 -20.91 -49.01 -20.56
C LEU A 459 -22.23 -49.14 -21.31
N ALA A 460 -23.36 -48.82 -20.67
CA ALA A 460 -24.68 -48.79 -21.31
C ALA A 460 -24.74 -47.72 -22.42
N VAL A 461 -24.23 -46.51 -22.16
CA VAL A 461 -24.15 -45.40 -23.14
C VAL A 461 -23.33 -45.83 -24.36
N LEU A 462 -22.18 -46.48 -24.18
CA LEU A 462 -21.37 -46.98 -25.29
C LEU A 462 -22.09 -48.02 -26.15
N ARG A 463 -22.75 -49.01 -25.52
CA ARG A 463 -23.52 -50.05 -26.22
C ARG A 463 -24.72 -49.45 -26.97
N GLU A 464 -25.43 -48.48 -26.38
CA GLU A 464 -26.50 -47.74 -27.05
C GLU A 464 -25.98 -46.99 -28.29
N ALA A 465 -24.76 -46.47 -28.23
CA ALA A 465 -24.09 -45.77 -29.33
C ALA A 465 -23.45 -46.71 -30.38
N GLY A 466 -23.57 -48.05 -30.20
CA GLY A 466 -22.98 -49.05 -31.11
C GLY A 466 -21.44 -49.16 -30.97
N ARG A 467 -20.90 -48.74 -29.85
CA ARG A 467 -19.43 -48.75 -29.58
C ARG A 467 -19.05 -49.95 -28.73
N ASP A 468 -19.39 -51.16 -29.24
CA ASP A 468 -19.21 -52.43 -28.50
C ASP A 468 -17.74 -52.76 -28.22
N VAL A 469 -16.80 -52.44 -29.13
CA VAL A 469 -15.37 -52.68 -28.95
C VAL A 469 -14.84 -51.81 -27.79
N GLN A 470 -15.19 -50.53 -27.79
CA GLN A 470 -14.84 -49.61 -26.70
C GLN A 470 -15.42 -50.04 -25.36
N ALA A 471 -16.73 -50.44 -25.34
CA ALA A 471 -17.37 -50.95 -24.15
C ALA A 471 -16.66 -52.20 -23.60
N GLY A 472 -16.21 -53.07 -24.47
CA GLY A 472 -15.44 -54.28 -24.10
C GLY A 472 -14.07 -53.96 -23.53
N LEU A 473 -13.35 -52.95 -24.06
CA LEU A 473 -12.11 -52.47 -23.50
C LEU A 473 -12.28 -51.82 -22.13
N GLU A 474 -13.28 -50.94 -21.99
CA GLU A 474 -13.59 -50.30 -20.70
C GLU A 474 -14.10 -51.33 -19.65
N GLU A 475 -14.79 -52.40 -20.06
CA GLU A 475 -15.16 -53.47 -19.16
C GLU A 475 -13.98 -54.31 -18.67
N ARG A 476 -12.95 -54.55 -19.51
CA ARG A 476 -11.74 -55.29 -19.15
C ARG A 476 -10.72 -54.49 -18.36
N LEU A 477 -10.51 -53.24 -18.72
CA LEU A 477 -9.55 -52.37 -18.07
C LEU A 477 -10.10 -51.55 -16.91
N GLY A 478 -11.46 -51.35 -16.89
CA GLY A 478 -12.12 -50.62 -15.83
C GLY A 478 -11.61 -49.16 -15.71
N LEU A 479 -11.42 -48.73 -14.48
CA LEU A 479 -10.98 -47.37 -14.20
C LEU A 479 -9.49 -47.09 -14.53
N VAL A 480 -8.74 -48.12 -14.98
CA VAL A 480 -7.35 -47.91 -15.48
C VAL A 480 -7.33 -46.89 -16.63
N LEU A 481 -8.32 -46.97 -17.56
CA LEU A 481 -8.44 -46.03 -18.67
C LEU A 481 -8.74 -44.60 -18.23
N PHE A 482 -9.10 -44.39 -16.96
CA PHE A 482 -9.41 -43.10 -16.34
C PHE A 482 -8.38 -42.73 -15.25
N GLY A 483 -7.23 -43.46 -15.19
CA GLY A 483 -6.08 -43.10 -14.37
C GLY A 483 -5.91 -43.90 -13.05
N VAL A 484 -6.85 -44.74 -12.66
CA VAL A 484 -6.71 -45.53 -11.40
C VAL A 484 -5.71 -46.68 -11.61
N ASP A 485 -4.72 -46.79 -10.72
CA ASP A 485 -3.63 -47.79 -10.76
C ASP A 485 -2.94 -47.88 -12.15
N LEU A 486 -2.88 -46.74 -12.84
CA LEU A 486 -2.47 -46.64 -14.23
C LEU A 486 -1.02 -47.12 -14.47
N VAL A 487 -0.08 -46.62 -13.62
CA VAL A 487 1.35 -46.92 -13.79
C VAL A 487 1.64 -48.44 -13.70
N GLU A 488 1.02 -49.11 -12.73
CA GLU A 488 1.15 -50.54 -12.52
C GLU A 488 0.50 -51.34 -13.66
N SER A 489 -0.51 -50.75 -14.30
CA SER A 489 -1.32 -51.43 -15.36
C SER A 489 -0.80 -51.16 -16.77
N LEU A 490 0.27 -50.42 -16.99
CA LEU A 490 0.86 -50.09 -18.30
C LEU A 490 1.11 -51.33 -19.17
N PRO A 491 1.68 -52.45 -18.66
CA PRO A 491 1.87 -53.64 -19.47
C PRO A 491 0.57 -54.21 -20.02
N ARG A 492 -0.50 -54.19 -19.22
CA ARG A 492 -1.82 -54.69 -19.60
C ARG A 492 -2.47 -53.80 -20.64
N VAL A 493 -2.30 -52.47 -20.53
CA VAL A 493 -2.76 -51.51 -21.56
C VAL A 493 -2.04 -51.75 -22.87
N GLN A 494 -0.73 -52.04 -22.84
CA GLN A 494 0.07 -52.36 -24.01
C GLN A 494 -0.37 -53.69 -24.69
N GLU A 495 -0.68 -54.75 -23.91
CA GLU A 495 -1.21 -56.02 -24.42
C GLU A 495 -2.53 -55.82 -25.15
N GLU A 496 -3.44 -55.00 -24.63
CA GLU A 496 -4.72 -54.70 -25.31
C GLU A 496 -4.49 -53.88 -26.60
N LEU A 497 -3.52 -52.95 -26.61
CA LEU A 497 -3.15 -52.21 -27.82
C LEU A 497 -2.59 -53.11 -28.91
N ASP A 498 -1.70 -54.06 -28.54
CA ASP A 498 -1.09 -54.97 -29.46
C ASP A 498 -2.07 -55.99 -30.05
N ALA A 499 -3.15 -56.30 -29.29
CA ALA A 499 -4.22 -57.22 -29.73
C ALA A 499 -5.29 -56.54 -30.61
N LEU A 500 -5.30 -55.17 -30.67
CA LEU A 500 -6.35 -54.43 -31.37
C LEU A 500 -5.94 -54.14 -32.82
N GLY A 501 -6.85 -54.45 -33.81
CA GLY A 501 -6.62 -54.21 -35.24
C GLY A 501 -6.53 -52.70 -35.57
N ASP A 502 -5.84 -52.37 -36.68
CA ASP A 502 -5.61 -50.98 -37.12
C ASP A 502 -6.88 -50.25 -37.55
N GLU A 503 -7.96 -50.99 -37.84
CA GLU A 503 -9.29 -50.43 -38.17
C GLU A 503 -9.97 -49.72 -36.99
N HIS A 504 -9.56 -50.01 -35.75
CA HIS A 504 -10.14 -49.47 -34.53
C HIS A 504 -9.45 -48.17 -34.07
N LEU A 505 -9.58 -47.13 -34.89
CA LEU A 505 -8.82 -45.86 -34.71
C LEU A 505 -9.04 -45.20 -33.35
N LEU A 506 -10.28 -45.08 -32.89
CA LEU A 506 -10.60 -44.42 -31.63
C LEU A 506 -10.13 -45.20 -30.42
N GLU A 507 -10.34 -46.52 -30.43
CA GLU A 507 -9.93 -47.39 -29.33
C GLU A 507 -8.38 -47.48 -29.21
N ARG A 508 -7.69 -47.49 -30.35
CA ARG A 508 -6.21 -47.42 -30.37
C ARG A 508 -5.74 -46.08 -29.84
N ALA A 509 -6.39 -44.97 -30.21
CA ALA A 509 -6.08 -43.66 -29.71
C ALA A 509 -6.30 -43.55 -28.21
N ASP A 510 -7.38 -44.14 -27.67
CA ASP A 510 -7.67 -44.20 -26.24
C ASP A 510 -6.58 -44.98 -25.46
N LEU A 511 -6.13 -46.12 -25.96
CA LEU A 511 -5.07 -46.91 -25.34
C LEU A 511 -3.69 -46.19 -25.40
N LEU A 512 -3.38 -45.57 -26.53
CA LEU A 512 -2.17 -44.77 -26.68
C LEU A 512 -2.16 -43.55 -25.77
N SER A 513 -3.33 -42.89 -25.61
CA SER A 513 -3.51 -41.81 -24.65
C SER A 513 -3.22 -42.25 -23.21
N THR A 514 -3.78 -43.37 -22.84
CA THR A 514 -3.62 -44.03 -21.55
C THR A 514 -2.14 -44.36 -21.30
N LEU A 515 -1.43 -44.91 -22.30
CA LEU A 515 0.01 -45.18 -22.23
C LEU A 515 0.82 -43.90 -22.07
N ALA A 516 0.52 -42.85 -22.82
CA ALA A 516 1.20 -41.58 -22.73
C ALA A 516 1.04 -40.95 -21.33
N ILE A 517 -0.17 -40.88 -20.81
CA ILE A 517 -0.46 -40.36 -19.46
C ILE A 517 0.25 -41.19 -18.38
N GLY A 518 0.17 -42.50 -18.46
CA GLY A 518 0.81 -43.41 -17.51
C GLY A 518 2.35 -43.30 -17.52
N ARG A 519 2.98 -43.10 -18.67
CA ARG A 519 4.42 -42.86 -18.78
C ARG A 519 4.84 -41.52 -18.21
N MET A 520 4.01 -40.48 -18.39
CA MET A 520 4.21 -39.18 -17.73
C MET A 520 4.21 -39.35 -16.20
N TRP A 521 3.22 -40.03 -15.64
CA TRP A 521 3.08 -40.27 -14.20
C TRP A 521 4.19 -41.17 -13.63
N ALA A 522 4.76 -42.06 -14.46
CA ALA A 522 5.88 -42.90 -14.11
C ALA A 522 7.25 -42.16 -14.19
N GLY A 523 7.27 -40.89 -14.59
CA GLY A 523 8.48 -40.10 -14.82
C GLY A 523 9.27 -40.52 -16.08
N ALA A 524 8.66 -41.33 -16.96
CA ALA A 524 9.24 -41.79 -18.20
C ALA A 524 8.91 -40.82 -19.36
N HIS A 525 9.28 -39.55 -19.22
CA HIS A 525 8.89 -38.47 -20.11
C HIS A 525 9.30 -38.68 -21.57
N PRO A 526 10.56 -39.15 -21.88
CA PRO A 526 10.96 -39.44 -23.27
C PRO A 526 10.04 -40.41 -23.97
N ASP A 527 9.55 -41.42 -23.22
CA ASP A 527 8.72 -42.50 -23.77
C ASP A 527 7.23 -42.10 -23.88
N ALA A 528 6.82 -40.94 -23.34
CA ALA A 528 5.45 -40.44 -23.37
C ALA A 528 5.11 -39.64 -24.63
N ALA A 529 6.06 -38.93 -25.21
CA ALA A 529 5.83 -38.01 -26.32
C ALA A 529 5.36 -38.73 -27.61
N GLU A 530 5.94 -39.87 -27.92
CA GLU A 530 5.60 -40.65 -29.15
C GLU A 530 4.16 -41.18 -29.10
N PRO A 531 3.67 -41.90 -28.04
CA PRO A 531 2.28 -42.30 -27.95
C PRO A 531 1.29 -41.16 -27.86
N ALA A 532 1.65 -40.01 -27.24
CA ALA A 532 0.83 -38.81 -27.26
C ALA A 532 0.63 -38.27 -28.68
N ARG A 533 1.69 -38.17 -29.44
CA ARG A 533 1.70 -37.77 -30.87
C ARG A 533 0.87 -38.72 -31.72
N ALA A 534 1.06 -40.05 -31.56
CA ALA A 534 0.32 -41.06 -32.26
C ALA A 534 -1.19 -41.02 -31.94
N ALA A 535 -1.55 -40.86 -30.67
CA ALA A 535 -2.93 -40.72 -30.24
C ALA A 535 -3.56 -39.45 -30.84
N ALA A 536 -2.86 -38.31 -30.83
CA ALA A 536 -3.34 -37.08 -31.44
C ALA A 536 -3.63 -37.24 -32.94
N ALA A 537 -2.74 -37.94 -33.68
CA ALA A 537 -2.95 -38.19 -35.09
C ALA A 537 -4.18 -39.07 -35.37
N LEU A 538 -4.40 -40.13 -34.57
CA LEU A 538 -5.54 -41.01 -34.72
C LEU A 538 -6.87 -40.32 -34.35
N PHE A 539 -6.88 -39.52 -33.29
CA PHE A 539 -8.06 -38.69 -32.95
C PHE A 539 -8.40 -37.67 -34.04
N ALA A 540 -7.38 -37.01 -34.60
CA ALA A 540 -7.60 -36.10 -35.74
C ALA A 540 -8.12 -36.82 -36.98
N GLN A 541 -7.62 -38.04 -37.31
CA GLN A 541 -8.10 -38.84 -38.39
C GLN A 541 -9.54 -39.28 -38.17
N ALA A 542 -9.92 -39.54 -36.92
CA ALA A 542 -11.30 -39.91 -36.55
C ALA A 542 -12.23 -38.66 -36.45
N GLY A 543 -11.75 -37.46 -36.65
CA GLY A 543 -12.50 -36.22 -36.57
C GLY A 543 -12.70 -35.70 -35.13
N ASP A 544 -12.05 -36.29 -34.12
CA ASP A 544 -12.10 -35.84 -32.73
C ASP A 544 -11.00 -34.82 -32.43
N THR A 545 -11.22 -33.62 -32.93
CA THR A 545 -10.26 -32.49 -32.77
C THR A 545 -10.03 -32.15 -31.29
N ARG A 546 -11.07 -32.29 -30.46
CA ARG A 546 -10.95 -31.93 -29.03
C ARG A 546 -9.95 -32.84 -28.31
N ARG A 547 -10.02 -34.16 -28.50
CA ARG A 547 -9.09 -35.09 -27.88
C ARG A 547 -7.71 -35.01 -28.53
N ALA A 548 -7.64 -34.74 -29.84
CA ALA A 548 -6.37 -34.53 -30.54
C ALA A 548 -5.58 -33.34 -29.94
N HIS A 549 -6.25 -32.21 -29.64
CA HIS A 549 -5.63 -31.08 -28.95
C HIS A 549 -5.15 -31.42 -27.54
N GLY A 550 -5.91 -32.26 -26.79
CA GLY A 550 -5.50 -32.76 -25.49
C GLY A 550 -4.19 -33.57 -25.54
N MET A 551 -4.05 -34.42 -26.53
CA MET A 551 -2.85 -35.22 -26.73
C MET A 551 -1.66 -34.41 -27.23
N ARG A 552 -1.86 -33.39 -28.05
CA ARG A 552 -0.80 -32.45 -28.43
C ARG A 552 -0.28 -31.63 -27.25
N LEU A 553 -1.18 -31.21 -26.34
CA LEU A 553 -0.77 -30.58 -25.09
C LEU A 553 0.09 -31.52 -24.24
N LEU A 554 -0.34 -32.79 -24.09
CA LEU A 554 0.46 -33.81 -23.39
C LEU A 554 1.80 -34.11 -24.07
N GLU A 555 1.88 -34.10 -25.42
CA GLU A 555 3.10 -34.19 -26.16
C GLU A 555 4.06 -33.04 -25.83
N ALA A 556 3.56 -31.80 -25.80
CA ALA A 556 4.32 -30.62 -25.40
C ALA A 556 4.86 -30.71 -23.96
N ASP A 557 4.01 -31.15 -23.02
CA ASP A 557 4.43 -31.41 -21.65
C ASP A 557 5.52 -32.47 -21.54
N ALA A 558 5.42 -33.57 -22.31
CA ALA A 558 6.39 -34.65 -22.31
C ALA A 558 7.74 -34.21 -22.92
N VAL A 559 7.72 -33.48 -24.03
CA VAL A 559 8.91 -32.92 -24.68
C VAL A 559 9.63 -31.95 -23.77
N SER A 560 8.88 -31.06 -23.09
CA SER A 560 9.45 -30.12 -22.17
C SER A 560 10.05 -30.78 -20.93
N ALA A 561 9.36 -31.79 -20.39
CA ALA A 561 9.83 -32.53 -19.22
C ALA A 561 11.09 -33.36 -19.51
N ASP A 562 11.33 -33.74 -20.77
CA ASP A 562 12.58 -34.37 -21.22
C ASP A 562 13.74 -33.36 -21.41
N GLY A 563 13.49 -32.07 -21.19
CA GLY A 563 14.49 -30.99 -21.24
C GLY A 563 14.48 -30.13 -22.52
N ASP A 564 13.64 -30.45 -23.52
CA ASP A 564 13.45 -29.60 -24.69
C ASP A 564 12.29 -28.62 -24.49
N THR A 565 12.54 -27.60 -23.66
CA THR A 565 11.54 -26.56 -23.35
C THR A 565 11.16 -25.75 -24.59
N ALA A 566 12.13 -25.47 -25.49
CA ALA A 566 11.87 -24.74 -26.73
C ALA A 566 11.00 -25.55 -27.72
N GLY A 567 11.25 -26.86 -27.84
CA GLY A 567 10.41 -27.74 -28.63
C GLY A 567 8.99 -27.83 -28.08
N GLY A 568 8.82 -27.95 -26.78
CA GLY A 568 7.52 -27.92 -26.10
C GLY A 568 6.78 -26.60 -26.32
N ALA A 569 7.44 -25.47 -26.14
CA ALA A 569 6.85 -24.15 -26.39
C ALA A 569 6.39 -24.01 -27.85
N GLY A 570 7.15 -24.45 -28.81
CA GLY A 570 6.78 -24.45 -30.24
C GLY A 570 5.52 -25.28 -30.54
N LEU A 571 5.33 -26.41 -29.84
CA LEU A 571 4.10 -27.21 -29.94
C LEU A 571 2.89 -26.49 -29.37
N LEU A 572 3.06 -25.76 -28.25
CA LEU A 572 1.99 -24.96 -27.64
C LEU A 572 1.61 -23.77 -28.52
N ASP A 573 2.58 -23.08 -29.12
CA ASP A 573 2.33 -21.99 -30.07
C ASP A 573 1.56 -22.47 -31.31
N ALA A 574 1.87 -23.63 -31.82
CA ALA A 574 1.12 -24.24 -32.91
C ALA A 574 -0.33 -24.56 -32.51
N LEU A 575 -0.55 -25.00 -31.26
CA LEU A 575 -1.89 -25.21 -30.73
C LEU A 575 -2.66 -23.90 -30.59
N LEU A 576 -2.05 -22.85 -30.04
CA LEU A 576 -2.68 -21.53 -29.86
C LEU A 576 -3.06 -20.89 -31.20
N GLY A 577 -2.31 -21.22 -32.27
CA GLY A 577 -2.62 -20.80 -33.64
C GLY A 577 -3.78 -21.56 -34.31
N ASP A 578 -4.29 -22.65 -33.71
CA ASP A 578 -5.38 -23.44 -34.28
C ASP A 578 -6.73 -22.76 -33.97
N PRO A 579 -7.50 -22.31 -34.99
CA PRO A 579 -8.80 -21.65 -34.77
C PRO A 579 -9.88 -22.61 -34.20
N ALA A 580 -9.64 -23.92 -34.24
CA ALA A 580 -10.54 -24.92 -33.66
C ALA A 580 -10.26 -25.18 -32.16
N LEU A 581 -9.24 -24.51 -31.58
CA LEU A 581 -8.90 -24.68 -30.17
C LEU A 581 -9.96 -24.00 -29.28
N GLU A 582 -10.68 -24.81 -28.52
CA GLU A 582 -11.71 -24.33 -27.59
C GLU A 582 -11.10 -23.58 -26.39
N ASP A 583 -11.81 -22.58 -25.85
CA ASP A 583 -11.33 -21.72 -24.77
C ASP A 583 -10.92 -22.49 -23.51
N GLY A 584 -11.65 -23.53 -23.12
CA GLY A 584 -11.25 -24.37 -22.00
C GLY A 584 -9.89 -25.05 -22.20
N ARG A 585 -9.59 -25.50 -23.41
CA ARG A 585 -8.30 -26.07 -23.76
C ARG A 585 -7.25 -24.97 -23.90
N ARG A 586 -7.62 -23.83 -24.51
CA ARG A 586 -6.79 -22.64 -24.62
C ARG A 586 -6.25 -22.20 -23.27
N LEU A 587 -7.09 -22.18 -22.24
CA LEU A 587 -6.70 -21.88 -20.86
C LEU A 587 -5.53 -22.77 -20.40
N ARG A 588 -5.65 -24.08 -20.58
CA ARG A 588 -4.58 -25.02 -20.17
C ARG A 588 -3.29 -24.83 -20.99
N VAL A 589 -3.42 -24.62 -22.29
CA VAL A 589 -2.27 -24.38 -23.18
C VAL A 589 -1.52 -23.11 -22.76
N LEU A 590 -2.26 -22.02 -22.46
CA LEU A 590 -1.68 -20.77 -21.99
C LEU A 590 -1.01 -20.92 -20.63
N ALA A 591 -1.63 -21.62 -19.69
CA ALA A 591 -1.06 -21.88 -18.36
C ALA A 591 0.22 -22.72 -18.45
N THR A 592 0.26 -23.76 -19.30
CA THR A 592 1.47 -24.56 -19.54
C THR A 592 2.56 -23.69 -20.19
N ARG A 593 2.20 -22.90 -21.20
CA ARG A 593 3.13 -22.00 -21.89
C ARG A 593 3.75 -20.99 -20.92
N ALA A 594 2.95 -20.40 -20.04
CA ALA A 594 3.42 -19.48 -19.02
C ALA A 594 4.46 -20.12 -18.10
N ARG A 595 4.20 -21.34 -17.63
CA ARG A 595 5.17 -22.09 -16.80
C ARG A 595 6.47 -22.42 -17.54
N LEU A 596 6.40 -22.79 -18.84
CA LEU A 596 7.59 -23.07 -19.65
C LEU A 596 8.44 -21.83 -19.84
N HIS A 597 7.84 -20.67 -20.11
CA HIS A 597 8.58 -19.41 -20.17
C HIS A 597 9.23 -19.08 -18.83
N GLY A 598 8.53 -19.30 -17.71
CA GLY A 598 9.12 -19.13 -16.37
C GLY A 598 10.34 -20.02 -16.12
N VAL A 599 10.30 -21.30 -16.57
CA VAL A 599 11.45 -22.22 -16.49
C VAL A 599 12.59 -21.80 -17.41
N ALA A 600 12.28 -21.17 -18.53
CA ALA A 600 13.26 -20.62 -19.49
C ALA A 600 13.79 -19.24 -19.08
N GLU A 601 13.35 -18.68 -17.94
CA GLU A 601 13.65 -17.32 -17.46
C GLU A 601 13.20 -16.22 -18.45
N GLU A 602 12.18 -16.52 -19.27
CA GLU A 602 11.52 -15.58 -20.19
C GLU A 602 10.27 -15.02 -19.50
N PHE A 603 10.48 -14.26 -18.40
CA PHE A 603 9.42 -13.91 -17.46
C PHE A 603 8.35 -12.98 -18.06
N ALA A 604 8.72 -12.05 -18.92
CA ALA A 604 7.77 -11.13 -19.57
C ALA A 604 6.78 -11.88 -20.46
N GLU A 605 7.26 -12.82 -21.29
CA GLU A 605 6.43 -13.67 -22.13
C GLU A 605 5.56 -14.62 -21.30
N GLY A 606 6.13 -15.13 -20.21
CA GLY A 606 5.43 -15.96 -19.24
C GLY A 606 4.27 -15.21 -18.55
N ALA A 607 4.53 -13.99 -18.08
CA ALA A 607 3.54 -13.13 -17.44
C ALA A 607 2.39 -12.77 -18.40
N ALA A 608 2.70 -12.41 -19.65
CA ALA A 608 1.70 -12.12 -20.67
C ALA A 608 0.80 -13.34 -20.96
N ALA A 609 1.37 -14.54 -21.04
CA ALA A 609 0.63 -15.78 -21.25
C ALA A 609 -0.26 -16.13 -20.04
N ALA A 610 0.23 -15.90 -18.81
CA ALA A 610 -0.53 -16.13 -17.58
C ALA A 610 -1.70 -15.13 -17.43
N ASP A 611 -1.48 -13.86 -17.77
CA ASP A 611 -2.54 -12.84 -17.79
C ASP A 611 -3.64 -13.19 -18.81
N GLU A 612 -3.26 -13.71 -19.97
CA GLU A 612 -4.25 -14.21 -20.95
C GLU A 612 -5.00 -15.43 -20.41
N ALA A 613 -4.30 -16.36 -19.76
CA ALA A 613 -4.92 -17.51 -19.10
C ALA A 613 -5.95 -17.07 -18.04
N ALA A 614 -5.57 -16.10 -17.20
CA ALA A 614 -6.46 -15.56 -16.17
C ALA A 614 -7.72 -14.90 -16.79
N ARG A 615 -7.57 -14.11 -17.87
CA ARG A 615 -8.70 -13.54 -18.61
C ARG A 615 -9.62 -14.61 -19.19
N VAL A 616 -9.06 -15.65 -19.81
CA VAL A 616 -9.84 -16.78 -20.35
C VAL A 616 -10.56 -17.52 -19.22
N ALA A 617 -9.89 -17.82 -18.11
CA ALA A 617 -10.49 -18.49 -16.95
C ALA A 617 -11.73 -17.75 -16.42
N VAL A 618 -11.63 -16.42 -16.29
CA VAL A 618 -12.77 -15.58 -15.89
C VAL A 618 -13.89 -15.62 -16.94
N SER A 619 -13.56 -15.49 -18.22
CA SER A 619 -14.55 -15.40 -19.32
C SER A 619 -15.37 -16.67 -19.49
N ILE A 620 -14.77 -17.85 -19.27
CA ILE A 620 -15.44 -19.15 -19.41
C ILE A 620 -16.15 -19.60 -18.11
N GLY A 621 -15.90 -18.88 -17.01
CA GLY A 621 -16.58 -19.14 -15.74
C GLY A 621 -16.12 -20.42 -15.06
N VAL A 622 -14.81 -20.70 -15.02
CA VAL A 622 -14.24 -21.75 -14.17
C VAL A 622 -14.41 -21.42 -12.69
N ASP A 623 -14.18 -22.39 -11.81
CA ASP A 623 -14.27 -22.14 -10.35
C ASP A 623 -13.22 -21.11 -9.88
N ASP A 624 -13.55 -20.42 -8.79
CA ASP A 624 -12.70 -19.36 -8.24
C ASP A 624 -11.34 -19.87 -7.77
N ALA A 625 -11.19 -21.14 -7.42
CA ALA A 625 -9.89 -21.73 -7.09
C ALA A 625 -8.96 -21.72 -8.30
N MET A 626 -9.46 -22.14 -9.46
CA MET A 626 -8.69 -22.15 -10.71
C MET A 626 -8.41 -20.71 -11.20
N VAL A 627 -9.37 -19.80 -11.08
CA VAL A 627 -9.14 -18.37 -11.37
C VAL A 627 -8.00 -17.85 -10.51
N SER A 628 -8.02 -18.15 -9.20
CA SER A 628 -6.95 -17.76 -8.28
C SER A 628 -5.59 -18.30 -8.71
N GLU A 629 -5.51 -19.58 -9.13
CA GLU A 629 -4.24 -20.16 -9.58
C GLU A 629 -3.67 -19.43 -10.80
N MET A 630 -4.51 -19.00 -11.74
CA MET A 630 -4.04 -18.26 -12.93
C MET A 630 -3.52 -16.87 -12.55
N PHE A 631 -4.23 -16.16 -11.69
CA PHE A 631 -3.76 -14.86 -11.19
C PHE A 631 -2.50 -14.99 -10.33
N LEU A 632 -2.39 -16.06 -9.53
CA LEU A 632 -1.18 -16.33 -8.74
C LEU A 632 0.03 -16.60 -9.65
N LEU A 633 -0.16 -17.40 -10.69
CA LEU A 633 0.89 -17.65 -11.69
C LEU A 633 1.34 -16.36 -12.38
N ALA A 634 0.38 -15.52 -12.80
CA ALA A 634 0.68 -14.23 -13.42
C ALA A 634 1.43 -13.31 -12.45
N ALA A 635 1.01 -13.25 -11.18
CA ALA A 635 1.66 -12.44 -10.16
C ALA A 635 3.12 -12.85 -9.94
N MET A 636 3.40 -14.14 -9.83
CA MET A 636 4.76 -14.66 -9.62
C MET A 636 5.66 -14.32 -10.81
N LEU A 637 5.17 -14.49 -12.03
CA LEU A 637 5.96 -14.20 -13.24
C LEU A 637 6.21 -12.69 -13.41
N HIS A 638 5.26 -11.83 -13.07
CA HIS A 638 5.50 -10.37 -13.05
C HIS A 638 6.51 -9.97 -11.97
N GLU A 639 6.50 -10.64 -10.82
CA GLU A 639 7.50 -10.38 -9.77
C GLU A 639 8.90 -10.80 -10.21
N ASP A 640 9.02 -11.97 -10.86
CA ASP A 640 10.29 -12.48 -11.42
C ASP A 640 10.78 -11.63 -12.59
N ASP A 641 9.88 -11.00 -13.35
CA ASP A 641 10.21 -10.02 -14.43
C ASP A 641 10.66 -8.65 -13.90
N GLY A 642 10.64 -8.44 -12.57
CA GLY A 642 10.99 -7.16 -11.96
C GLY A 642 9.88 -6.10 -12.02
N GLU A 643 8.64 -6.53 -12.24
CA GLU A 643 7.45 -5.68 -12.30
C GLU A 643 6.54 -5.86 -11.05
N PRO A 644 7.03 -5.53 -9.84
CA PRO A 644 6.30 -5.79 -8.60
C PRO A 644 4.94 -5.06 -8.55
N SER A 645 4.82 -3.90 -9.18
CA SER A 645 3.56 -3.16 -9.26
C SER A 645 2.47 -3.95 -9.98
N ALA A 646 2.81 -4.64 -11.07
CA ALA A 646 1.90 -5.51 -11.80
C ALA A 646 1.54 -6.76 -10.97
N ALA A 647 2.50 -7.33 -10.24
CA ALA A 647 2.27 -8.48 -9.37
C ALA A 647 1.26 -8.18 -8.26
N VAL A 648 1.28 -6.99 -7.66
CA VAL A 648 0.41 -6.60 -6.54
C VAL A 648 -1.07 -6.82 -6.84
N SER A 649 -1.56 -6.31 -7.98
CA SER A 649 -2.97 -6.43 -8.35
C SER A 649 -3.38 -7.88 -8.59
N ARG A 650 -2.49 -8.71 -9.18
CA ARG A 650 -2.73 -10.13 -9.44
C ARG A 650 -2.78 -10.93 -8.14
N TYR A 651 -1.85 -10.70 -7.21
CA TYR A 651 -1.89 -11.33 -5.88
C TYR A 651 -3.19 -10.98 -5.14
N ARG A 652 -3.63 -9.72 -5.21
CA ARG A 652 -4.89 -9.30 -4.58
C ARG A 652 -6.09 -10.09 -5.13
N VAL A 653 -6.23 -10.17 -6.45
CA VAL A 653 -7.32 -10.94 -7.07
C VAL A 653 -7.22 -12.41 -6.69
N ALA A 654 -6.02 -12.99 -6.71
CA ALA A 654 -5.81 -14.38 -6.31
C ALA A 654 -6.26 -14.65 -4.87
N ALA A 655 -5.94 -13.75 -3.93
CA ALA A 655 -6.36 -13.87 -2.55
C ALA A 655 -7.88 -13.73 -2.39
N GLU A 656 -8.50 -12.72 -3.02
CA GLU A 656 -9.96 -12.52 -3.00
C GLU A 656 -10.74 -13.75 -3.52
N ARG A 657 -10.21 -14.42 -4.57
CA ARG A 657 -10.82 -15.62 -5.14
C ARG A 657 -10.68 -16.82 -4.22
N ARG A 658 -9.56 -16.98 -3.52
CA ARG A 658 -9.39 -18.03 -2.50
C ARG A 658 -10.37 -17.83 -1.33
N ASP A 659 -10.46 -16.60 -0.84
CA ASP A 659 -11.38 -16.25 0.24
C ASP A 659 -12.84 -16.56 -0.12
N ALA A 660 -13.25 -16.28 -1.37
CA ALA A 660 -14.60 -16.54 -1.86
C ALA A 660 -15.01 -18.02 -1.79
N VAL A 661 -14.06 -18.94 -1.83
CA VAL A 661 -14.28 -20.40 -1.75
C VAL A 661 -13.77 -21.01 -0.45
N GLY A 662 -13.37 -20.18 0.53
CA GLY A 662 -12.89 -20.64 1.83
C GLY A 662 -11.54 -21.35 1.80
N LEU A 663 -10.70 -21.07 0.80
CA LEU A 663 -9.33 -21.57 0.73
C LEU A 663 -8.38 -20.60 1.46
N PRO A 664 -7.30 -21.12 2.09
CA PRO A 664 -6.31 -20.25 2.72
C PRO A 664 -5.68 -19.28 1.70
N SER A 665 -5.57 -18.01 2.08
CA SER A 665 -5.00 -16.93 1.26
C SER A 665 -3.83 -16.21 1.90
N VAL A 666 -3.43 -16.60 3.12
CA VAL A 666 -2.37 -15.97 3.91
C VAL A 666 -1.04 -15.93 3.16
N ASP A 667 -0.64 -17.04 2.52
CA ASP A 667 0.57 -17.15 1.70
C ASP A 667 0.56 -16.19 0.50
N VAL A 668 -0.61 -16.01 -0.12
CA VAL A 668 -0.79 -15.07 -1.24
C VAL A 668 -0.72 -13.62 -0.77
N ARG A 669 -1.37 -13.31 0.36
CA ARG A 669 -1.31 -11.95 0.96
C ARG A 669 0.09 -11.61 1.47
N PHE A 670 0.84 -12.58 2.01
CA PHE A 670 2.25 -12.38 2.35
C PHE A 670 3.06 -11.95 1.12
N ARG A 671 2.92 -12.66 -0.01
CA ARG A 671 3.57 -12.28 -1.29
C ARG A 671 3.10 -10.92 -1.80
N GLN A 672 1.80 -10.63 -1.67
CA GLN A 672 1.23 -9.32 -2.01
C GLN A 672 1.90 -8.20 -1.20
N GLY A 673 2.02 -8.35 0.13
CA GLY A 673 2.70 -7.38 1.00
C GLY A 673 4.17 -7.16 0.61
N ARG A 674 4.89 -8.24 0.26
CA ARG A 674 6.27 -8.17 -0.25
C ARG A 674 6.35 -7.41 -1.57
N ALA A 675 5.48 -7.73 -2.52
CA ALA A 675 5.43 -7.04 -3.81
C ALA A 675 5.02 -5.55 -3.65
N MET A 676 4.11 -5.24 -2.73
CA MET A 676 3.75 -3.85 -2.38
C MET A 676 4.96 -3.07 -1.87
N LEU A 677 5.75 -3.66 -0.98
CA LEU A 677 6.96 -3.03 -0.47
C LEU A 677 7.97 -2.77 -1.60
N ALA A 678 8.21 -3.75 -2.46
CA ALA A 678 9.08 -3.62 -3.62
C ALA A 678 8.58 -2.56 -4.64
N ALA A 679 7.26 -2.40 -4.76
CA ALA A 679 6.64 -1.38 -5.62
C ALA A 679 6.60 0.03 -5.00
N GLY A 680 7.05 0.20 -3.75
CA GLY A 680 7.00 1.47 -3.02
C GLY A 680 5.65 1.80 -2.40
N TYR A 681 4.73 0.83 -2.26
CA TYR A 681 3.43 0.98 -1.61
C TYR A 681 3.52 0.60 -0.13
N ALA A 682 4.47 1.23 0.58
CA ALA A 682 4.84 0.84 1.94
C ALA A 682 3.65 0.88 2.92
N ALA A 683 2.79 1.90 2.82
CA ALA A 683 1.64 2.04 3.71
C ALA A 683 0.62 0.91 3.56
N GLU A 684 0.33 0.55 2.31
CA GLU A 684 -0.58 -0.57 2.00
C GLU A 684 0.06 -1.92 2.37
N ALA A 685 1.38 -2.04 2.23
CA ALA A 685 2.12 -3.22 2.68
C ALA A 685 1.99 -3.42 4.20
N VAL A 686 2.05 -2.35 4.98
CA VAL A 686 1.85 -2.39 6.44
C VAL A 686 0.48 -2.97 6.78
N ASP A 687 -0.60 -2.49 6.15
CA ASP A 687 -1.96 -2.99 6.40
C ASP A 687 -2.07 -4.50 6.11
N VAL A 688 -1.62 -4.92 4.93
CA VAL A 688 -1.69 -6.32 4.50
C VAL A 688 -0.85 -7.24 5.39
N LEU A 689 0.39 -6.82 5.72
CA LEU A 689 1.30 -7.63 6.54
C LEU A 689 0.86 -7.72 8.00
N ASN A 690 0.24 -6.68 8.55
CA ASN A 690 -0.39 -6.74 9.88
C ASN A 690 -1.54 -7.77 9.90
N ASP A 691 -2.40 -7.77 8.88
CA ASP A 691 -3.48 -8.75 8.78
C ASP A 691 -2.94 -10.17 8.63
N VAL A 692 -1.90 -10.38 7.82
CA VAL A 692 -1.20 -11.67 7.68
C VAL A 692 -0.65 -12.14 9.02
N LEU A 693 0.10 -11.30 9.73
CA LEU A 693 0.74 -11.64 10.99
C LEU A 693 -0.28 -11.99 12.08
N ARG A 694 -1.40 -11.26 12.12
CA ARG A 694 -2.52 -11.56 13.02
C ARG A 694 -3.12 -12.92 12.69
N GLU A 695 -3.44 -13.19 11.43
CA GLU A 695 -4.03 -14.47 11.01
C GLU A 695 -3.08 -15.65 11.23
N GLU A 696 -1.77 -15.48 10.97
CA GLU A 696 -0.75 -16.49 11.30
C GLU A 696 -0.69 -16.79 12.79
N SER A 697 -0.80 -15.75 13.63
CA SER A 697 -0.79 -15.89 15.08
C SER A 697 -2.05 -16.63 15.59
N GLU A 698 -3.23 -16.27 15.07
CA GLU A 698 -4.51 -16.90 15.41
C GLU A 698 -4.55 -18.37 14.98
N ASN A 699 -3.92 -18.71 13.86
CA ASN A 699 -3.85 -20.06 13.32
C ASN A 699 -2.69 -20.90 13.90
N GLY A 700 -1.87 -20.33 14.79
CA GLY A 700 -0.76 -21.03 15.43
C GLY A 700 0.35 -21.43 14.45
N VAL A 701 0.61 -20.59 13.42
CA VAL A 701 1.72 -20.79 12.49
C VAL A 701 3.05 -20.74 13.26
N GLU A 702 4.01 -21.56 12.88
CA GLU A 702 5.30 -21.65 13.54
C GLU A 702 6.04 -20.29 13.62
N ALA A 703 6.82 -20.09 14.67
CA ALA A 703 7.49 -18.84 14.97
C ALA A 703 8.42 -18.37 13.83
N GLY A 704 9.12 -19.30 13.17
CA GLY A 704 10.01 -19.00 12.06
C GLY A 704 9.30 -18.32 10.87
N SER A 705 8.09 -18.79 10.52
CA SER A 705 7.28 -18.19 9.45
C SER A 705 6.72 -16.84 9.86
N ARG A 706 6.18 -16.72 11.09
CA ARG A 706 5.71 -15.43 11.64
C ARG A 706 6.83 -14.39 11.71
N ALA A 707 8.07 -14.82 12.00
CA ALA A 707 9.24 -13.95 12.02
C ALA A 707 9.54 -13.35 10.64
N LEU A 708 9.35 -14.10 9.55
CA LEU A 708 9.51 -13.56 8.19
C LEU A 708 8.50 -12.46 7.91
N THR A 709 7.25 -12.65 8.31
CA THR A 709 6.20 -11.64 8.16
C THR A 709 6.48 -10.41 9.01
N ALA A 710 6.93 -10.59 10.26
CA ALA A 710 7.31 -9.50 11.16
C ALA A 710 8.49 -8.68 10.63
N VAL A 711 9.50 -9.32 10.03
CA VAL A 711 10.63 -8.65 9.36
C VAL A 711 10.15 -7.80 8.19
N LEU A 712 9.30 -8.34 7.32
CA LEU A 712 8.74 -7.57 6.20
C LEU A 712 7.85 -6.42 6.68
N LEU A 713 7.08 -6.62 7.75
CA LEU A 713 6.28 -5.57 8.37
C LEU A 713 7.17 -4.46 8.93
N ALA A 714 8.25 -4.79 9.61
CA ALA A 714 9.21 -3.81 10.14
C ALA A 714 9.87 -3.00 8.99
N GLN A 715 10.24 -3.66 7.89
CA GLN A 715 10.75 -2.99 6.69
C GLN A 715 9.70 -2.08 6.04
N ALA A 716 8.44 -2.53 5.97
CA ALA A 716 7.34 -1.73 5.44
C ALA A 716 7.07 -0.50 6.32
N LEU A 717 7.06 -0.65 7.64
CA LEU A 717 6.92 0.44 8.60
C LEU A 717 8.08 1.44 8.50
N HIS A 718 9.30 0.95 8.33
CA HIS A 718 10.47 1.80 8.10
C HIS A 718 10.32 2.60 6.80
N ALA A 719 9.98 1.94 5.70
CA ALA A 719 9.74 2.59 4.40
C ALA A 719 8.53 3.53 4.41
N ALA A 720 7.55 3.26 5.28
CA ALA A 720 6.43 4.14 5.56
C ALA A 720 6.78 5.30 6.50
N GLU A 721 8.03 5.45 6.95
CA GLU A 721 8.48 6.45 7.93
C GLU A 721 7.77 6.33 9.30
N GLU A 722 7.15 5.20 9.57
CA GLU A 722 6.52 4.87 10.87
C GLU A 722 7.56 4.27 11.82
N TYR A 723 8.60 5.02 12.11
CA TYR A 723 9.79 4.50 12.77
C TYR A 723 9.55 3.95 14.17
N GLY A 724 8.65 4.57 14.95
CA GLY A 724 8.30 4.06 16.30
C GLY A 724 7.68 2.67 16.24
N ASN A 725 6.74 2.46 15.30
CA ASN A 725 6.13 1.16 15.05
C ASN A 725 7.15 0.17 14.47
N ALA A 726 8.09 0.66 13.63
CA ALA A 726 9.16 -0.18 13.08
C ALA A 726 10.08 -0.74 14.17
N VAL A 727 10.43 0.04 15.20
CA VAL A 727 11.20 -0.45 16.37
C VAL A 727 10.45 -1.62 17.03
N GLY A 728 9.16 -1.43 17.35
CA GLY A 728 8.36 -2.50 17.97
C GLY A 728 8.23 -3.76 17.09
N ALA A 729 8.12 -3.59 15.78
CA ALA A 729 8.05 -4.72 14.84
C ALA A 729 9.40 -5.47 14.72
N TRP A 730 10.53 -4.76 14.79
CA TRP A 730 11.86 -5.39 14.83
C TRP A 730 12.09 -6.15 16.14
N ALA A 731 11.72 -5.56 17.29
CA ALA A 731 11.76 -6.24 18.58
C ALA A 731 10.92 -7.53 18.56
N TYR A 732 9.69 -7.46 18.05
CA TYR A 732 8.83 -8.63 17.92
C TYR A 732 9.39 -9.69 16.96
N ALA A 733 10.02 -9.28 15.86
CA ALA A 733 10.72 -10.21 14.98
C ALA A 733 11.89 -10.89 15.68
N ALA A 734 12.65 -10.18 16.53
CA ALA A 734 13.73 -10.74 17.33
C ALA A 734 13.21 -11.80 18.33
N ASP A 735 12.10 -11.53 19.01
CA ASP A 735 11.45 -12.48 19.94
C ASP A 735 10.99 -13.75 19.20
N LEU A 736 10.38 -13.61 18.04
CA LEU A 736 9.96 -14.76 17.23
C LEU A 736 11.15 -15.59 16.70
N ARG A 737 12.28 -14.94 16.39
CA ARG A 737 13.52 -15.64 16.01
C ARG A 737 14.14 -16.38 17.19
N GLU A 738 14.04 -15.85 18.41
CA GLU A 738 14.42 -16.58 19.61
C GLU A 738 13.56 -17.83 19.82
N GLU A 739 12.22 -17.68 19.70
CA GLU A 739 11.28 -18.81 19.79
C GLU A 739 11.58 -19.89 18.73
N ALA A 740 12.06 -19.47 17.54
CA ALA A 740 12.45 -20.36 16.44
C ALA A 740 13.88 -20.92 16.56
N GLU A 741 14.63 -20.62 17.64
CA GLU A 741 16.05 -20.99 17.84
C GLU A 741 16.96 -20.49 16.71
N ASP A 742 16.60 -19.36 16.04
CA ASP A 742 17.36 -18.74 14.95
C ASP A 742 18.19 -17.57 15.46
N ALA A 743 19.39 -17.86 15.97
CA ALA A 743 20.28 -16.84 16.53
C ALA A 743 20.75 -15.80 15.52
N VAL A 744 20.95 -16.19 14.24
CA VAL A 744 21.39 -15.29 13.18
C VAL A 744 20.26 -14.33 12.79
N GLY A 745 19.07 -14.86 12.58
CA GLY A 745 17.88 -14.04 12.29
C GLY A 745 17.56 -13.08 13.44
N ARG A 746 17.74 -13.52 14.71
CA ARG A 746 17.59 -12.67 15.89
C ARG A 746 18.61 -11.52 15.88
N ALA A 747 19.90 -11.83 15.69
CA ALA A 747 20.94 -10.82 15.63
C ALA A 747 20.67 -9.78 14.54
N TYR A 748 20.20 -10.21 13.36
CA TYR A 748 19.81 -9.30 12.29
C TYR A 748 18.69 -8.35 12.72
N ALA A 749 17.64 -8.86 13.34
CA ALA A 749 16.51 -8.04 13.80
C ALA A 749 16.95 -7.02 14.87
N LEU A 750 17.76 -7.45 15.86
CA LEU A 750 18.30 -6.58 16.90
C LEU A 750 19.23 -5.49 16.34
N VAL A 751 20.02 -5.77 15.29
CA VAL A 751 20.86 -4.74 14.64
C VAL A 751 19.98 -3.67 14.00
N GLN A 752 18.88 -4.04 13.33
CA GLN A 752 17.95 -3.07 12.73
C GLN A 752 17.18 -2.26 13.79
N GLU A 753 16.76 -2.90 14.86
CA GLU A 753 16.14 -2.26 16.03
C GLU A 753 17.09 -1.24 16.66
N GLY A 754 18.31 -1.66 17.00
CA GLY A 754 19.31 -0.79 17.61
C GLY A 754 19.71 0.39 16.75
N ARG A 755 19.74 0.22 15.43
CA ARG A 755 19.99 1.31 14.45
C ARG A 755 18.89 2.39 14.53
N LEU A 756 17.63 2.00 14.66
CA LEU A 756 16.52 2.92 14.81
C LEU A 756 16.52 3.58 16.19
N LEU A 757 16.73 2.83 17.26
CA LEU A 757 16.81 3.35 18.62
C LEU A 757 17.93 4.42 18.72
N GLY A 758 19.11 4.16 18.16
CA GLY A 758 20.21 5.13 18.10
C GLY A 758 19.84 6.41 17.33
N ARG A 759 19.10 6.27 16.22
CA ARG A 759 18.61 7.40 15.43
C ARG A 759 17.65 8.30 16.23
N PHE A 760 16.87 7.75 17.14
CA PHE A 760 15.94 8.51 18.01
C PHE A 760 16.56 8.96 19.34
N GLY A 761 17.85 8.69 19.57
CA GLY A 761 18.53 9.09 20.78
C GLY A 761 18.23 8.20 22.00
N ALA A 762 17.56 7.05 21.81
CA ALA A 762 17.41 6.01 22.82
C ALA A 762 18.70 5.18 22.94
N THR A 763 19.79 5.86 23.29
CA THR A 763 21.15 5.35 23.15
C THR A 763 21.44 4.16 24.07
N ASP A 764 20.92 4.18 25.31
CA ASP A 764 21.14 3.09 26.26
C ASP A 764 20.43 1.80 25.80
N ASP A 765 19.18 1.92 25.32
CA ASP A 765 18.43 0.79 24.77
C ASP A 765 19.12 0.24 23.50
N ALA A 766 19.60 1.16 22.63
CA ALA A 766 20.36 0.77 21.44
C ALA A 766 21.62 -0.05 21.79
N ILE A 767 22.37 0.37 22.80
CA ILE A 767 23.59 -0.34 23.25
C ILE A 767 23.23 -1.72 23.79
N GLU A 768 22.13 -1.85 24.53
CA GLU A 768 21.70 -3.14 25.10
C GLU A 768 21.40 -4.15 23.98
N VAL A 769 20.51 -3.80 23.05
CA VAL A 769 20.09 -4.71 21.97
C VAL A 769 21.23 -5.01 20.98
N LEU A 770 22.08 -4.02 20.68
CA LEU A 770 23.21 -4.21 19.78
C LEU A 770 24.33 -5.05 20.40
N SER A 771 24.56 -4.95 21.71
CA SER A 771 25.51 -5.80 22.41
C SER A 771 25.09 -7.26 22.36
N GLU A 772 23.80 -7.53 22.55
CA GLU A 772 23.24 -8.87 22.40
C GLU A 772 23.39 -9.38 20.96
N ALA A 773 23.07 -8.54 19.95
CA ALA A 773 23.20 -8.91 18.55
C ALA A 773 24.64 -9.33 18.20
N VAL A 774 25.62 -8.56 18.64
CA VAL A 774 27.04 -8.85 18.42
C VAL A 774 27.44 -10.15 19.12
N ASP A 775 26.99 -10.39 20.34
CA ASP A 775 27.31 -11.61 21.09
C ASP A 775 26.74 -12.87 20.43
N LEU A 776 25.52 -12.78 19.84
CA LEU A 776 24.88 -13.90 19.15
C LEU A 776 25.65 -14.39 17.92
N VAL A 777 26.33 -13.50 17.21
CA VAL A 777 27.06 -13.85 15.97
C VAL A 777 28.60 -13.89 16.16
N ARG A 778 29.10 -13.47 17.34
CA ARG A 778 30.54 -13.48 17.62
C ARG A 778 31.08 -14.90 17.59
N GLY A 779 32.05 -15.13 16.70
CA GLY A 779 32.67 -16.47 16.49
C GLY A 779 31.97 -17.30 15.39
N ASN A 780 30.95 -16.79 14.75
CA ASN A 780 30.39 -17.42 13.56
C ASN A 780 31.10 -16.89 12.30
N GLU A 781 31.97 -17.71 11.70
CA GLU A 781 32.78 -17.33 10.53
C GLU A 781 31.96 -17.12 9.26
N GLU A 782 30.72 -17.64 9.19
CA GLU A 782 29.82 -17.47 8.05
C GLU A 782 29.09 -16.11 8.11
N GLU A 783 28.94 -15.51 9.32
CA GLU A 783 28.16 -14.30 9.56
C GLU A 783 29.01 -13.05 9.86
N VAL A 784 30.25 -13.04 9.31
CA VAL A 784 31.18 -11.93 9.52
C VAL A 784 30.62 -10.58 9.07
N GLY A 785 29.79 -10.55 8.01
CA GLY A 785 29.15 -9.34 7.54
C GLY A 785 28.18 -8.76 8.57
N LEU A 786 27.33 -9.59 9.18
CA LEU A 786 26.39 -9.16 10.21
C LEU A 786 27.13 -8.74 11.51
N LEU A 787 28.19 -9.46 11.89
CA LEU A 787 29.04 -9.07 13.01
C LEU A 787 29.68 -7.70 12.78
N ALA A 788 30.23 -7.44 11.61
CA ALA A 788 30.87 -6.18 11.27
C ALA A 788 29.87 -5.02 11.30
N ASP A 789 28.67 -5.21 10.74
CA ASP A 789 27.58 -4.22 10.76
C ASP A 789 27.11 -3.96 12.20
N GLY A 790 26.87 -5.00 12.98
CA GLY A 790 26.52 -4.89 14.40
C GLY A 790 27.55 -4.13 15.23
N LEU A 791 28.84 -4.41 15.06
CA LEU A 791 29.94 -3.68 15.72
C LEU A 791 29.97 -2.22 15.31
N HIS A 792 29.75 -1.92 14.03
CA HIS A 792 29.72 -0.55 13.54
C HIS A 792 28.57 0.26 14.15
N VAL A 793 27.36 -0.27 14.13
CA VAL A 793 26.18 0.41 14.71
C VAL A 793 26.32 0.55 16.24
N LEU A 794 26.85 -0.48 16.92
CA LEU A 794 27.15 -0.41 18.36
C LEU A 794 28.19 0.67 18.67
N ALA A 795 29.21 0.80 17.83
CA ALA A 795 30.20 1.88 17.97
C ALA A 795 29.59 3.28 17.82
N GLN A 796 28.62 3.44 16.88
CA GLN A 796 27.88 4.70 16.72
C GLN A 796 27.04 5.02 17.97
N ALA A 797 26.40 4.04 18.59
CA ALA A 797 25.64 4.23 19.81
C ALA A 797 26.56 4.62 20.99
N HIS A 798 27.69 3.95 21.18
CA HIS A 798 28.69 4.33 22.20
C HIS A 798 29.30 5.70 21.95
N GLN A 799 29.51 6.08 20.67
CA GLN A 799 29.95 7.42 20.31
C GLN A 799 28.94 8.50 20.73
N GLN A 800 27.65 8.27 20.48
CA GLN A 800 26.58 9.19 20.90
C GLN A 800 26.51 9.36 22.41
N ARG A 801 26.78 8.29 23.17
CA ARG A 801 26.87 8.32 24.63
C ARG A 801 28.16 8.94 25.15
N GLY A 802 29.17 9.04 24.29
CA GLY A 802 30.49 9.60 24.64
C GLY A 802 31.46 8.61 25.32
N ASP A 803 31.27 7.31 25.03
CA ASP A 803 32.07 6.24 25.62
C ASP A 803 33.37 5.96 24.86
N ASP A 804 34.46 5.69 25.58
CA ASP A 804 35.73 5.28 25.00
C ASP A 804 35.70 3.92 24.29
N GLU A 805 34.66 3.09 24.54
CA GLU A 805 34.47 1.77 23.93
C GLU A 805 34.24 1.85 22.42
N ALA A 806 33.66 2.95 21.95
CA ALA A 806 33.47 3.23 20.52
C ALA A 806 34.75 3.02 19.68
N VAL A 807 35.93 3.42 20.22
CA VAL A 807 37.21 3.28 19.51
C VAL A 807 37.55 1.80 19.27
N THR A 808 37.36 0.97 20.27
CA THR A 808 37.68 -0.48 20.21
C THR A 808 36.78 -1.19 19.22
N LEU A 809 35.48 -0.87 19.23
CA LEU A 809 34.49 -1.44 18.30
C LEU A 809 34.73 -1.03 16.86
N ILE A 810 35.08 0.25 16.62
CA ILE A 810 35.48 0.76 15.30
C ILE A 810 36.71 0.02 14.78
N ASP A 811 37.74 -0.17 15.62
CA ASP A 811 38.96 -0.85 15.20
C ASP A 811 38.71 -2.32 14.87
N GLU A 812 37.84 -3.02 15.62
CA GLU A 812 37.41 -4.39 15.32
C GLU A 812 36.63 -4.46 14.00
N ALA A 813 35.66 -3.54 13.78
CA ALA A 813 34.86 -3.48 12.53
C ALA A 813 35.75 -3.20 11.31
N LEU A 814 36.75 -2.28 11.44
CA LEU A 814 37.71 -2.01 10.38
C LEU A 814 38.60 -3.20 10.05
N GLU A 815 39.03 -3.97 11.05
CA GLU A 815 39.84 -5.18 10.84
C GLU A 815 39.04 -6.23 10.06
N LEU A 816 37.78 -6.45 10.42
CA LEU A 816 36.89 -7.37 9.72
C LEU A 816 36.62 -6.92 8.30
N GLY A 817 36.24 -5.66 8.10
CA GLY A 817 35.99 -5.12 6.75
C GLY A 817 37.22 -5.22 5.82
N ARG A 818 38.41 -4.93 6.31
CA ARG A 818 39.65 -5.07 5.53
C ARG A 818 40.02 -6.52 5.22
N ARG A 819 39.80 -7.42 6.17
CA ARG A 819 40.07 -8.88 5.98
C ARG A 819 39.18 -9.46 4.89
N HIS A 820 37.97 -8.96 4.75
CA HIS A 820 36.98 -9.43 3.78
C HIS A 820 36.85 -8.55 2.54
N GLU A 821 37.78 -7.60 2.35
CA GLU A 821 37.87 -6.73 1.17
C GLU A 821 36.56 -5.91 0.93
N ALA A 822 35.80 -5.62 2.00
CA ALA A 822 34.54 -4.88 1.94
C ALA A 822 34.84 -3.36 1.85
N THR A 823 35.31 -2.88 0.71
CA THR A 823 35.86 -1.53 0.51
C THR A 823 34.86 -0.43 0.92
N TRP A 824 33.60 -0.52 0.49
CA TRP A 824 32.58 0.46 0.85
C TRP A 824 32.33 0.51 2.35
N PHE A 825 32.20 -0.65 3.00
CA PHE A 825 32.01 -0.74 4.44
C PHE A 825 33.19 -0.16 5.22
N VAL A 826 34.42 -0.43 4.79
CA VAL A 826 35.62 0.16 5.40
C VAL A 826 35.57 1.67 5.33
N ALA A 827 35.11 2.25 4.22
CA ALA A 827 34.95 3.70 4.06
C ALA A 827 33.92 4.27 5.04
N ASP A 828 32.79 3.62 5.22
CA ASP A 828 31.71 4.03 6.13
C ASP A 828 32.16 4.00 7.59
N VAL A 829 32.88 2.94 8.01
CA VAL A 829 33.46 2.86 9.36
C VAL A 829 34.56 3.92 9.57
N LEU A 830 35.35 4.26 8.53
CA LEU A 830 36.33 5.36 8.59
C LEU A 830 35.64 6.72 8.76
N ASP A 831 34.52 6.97 8.08
CA ASP A 831 33.72 8.18 8.26
C ASP A 831 33.22 8.32 9.70
N THR A 832 32.68 7.24 10.27
CA THR A 832 32.29 7.17 11.68
C THR A 832 33.48 7.44 12.61
N ARG A 833 34.67 6.88 12.32
CA ARG A 833 35.91 7.16 13.08
C ARG A 833 36.31 8.64 12.98
N ALA A 834 36.18 9.25 11.82
CA ALA A 834 36.48 10.66 11.64
C ALA A 834 35.56 11.55 12.50
N ARG A 835 34.27 11.23 12.57
CA ARG A 835 33.30 11.92 13.45
C ARG A 835 33.66 11.76 14.93
N LEU A 836 34.05 10.56 15.34
CA LEU A 836 34.49 10.29 16.72
C LEU A 836 35.73 11.15 17.08
N LEU A 837 36.75 11.16 16.21
CA LEU A 837 37.98 11.96 16.41
C LEU A 837 37.68 13.47 16.45
N ALA A 838 36.74 13.94 15.61
CA ALA A 838 36.27 15.32 15.63
C ALA A 838 35.64 15.68 16.98
N GLY A 839 34.73 14.86 17.47
CA GLY A 839 34.11 15.02 18.80
C GLY A 839 35.09 15.03 19.97
N GLN A 840 36.22 14.34 19.84
CA GLN A 840 37.31 14.34 20.79
C GLN A 840 38.29 15.55 20.63
N GLY A 841 38.02 16.46 19.69
CA GLY A 841 38.86 17.62 19.40
C GLY A 841 40.19 17.27 18.72
N GLN A 842 40.35 16.09 18.15
CA GLN A 842 41.56 15.65 17.45
C GLN A 842 41.49 16.04 15.97
N THR A 843 41.44 17.35 15.70
CA THR A 843 41.20 17.96 14.39
C THR A 843 42.03 17.34 13.26
N ASP A 844 43.36 17.28 13.39
CA ASP A 844 44.21 16.77 12.31
C ASP A 844 43.98 15.27 12.02
N ALA A 845 43.76 14.48 13.06
CA ALA A 845 43.46 13.05 12.92
C ALA A 845 42.08 12.86 12.29
N ALA A 846 41.07 13.65 12.70
CA ALA A 846 39.71 13.60 12.12
C ALA A 846 39.73 13.91 10.62
N VAL A 847 40.42 15.00 10.23
CA VAL A 847 40.53 15.40 8.80
C VAL A 847 41.28 14.35 8.00
N ALA A 848 42.37 13.81 8.50
CA ALA A 848 43.13 12.76 7.80
C ALA A 848 42.29 11.49 7.61
N THR A 849 41.49 11.13 8.62
CA THR A 849 40.58 9.95 8.54
C THR A 849 39.40 10.20 7.61
N ALA A 850 38.83 11.41 7.62
CA ALA A 850 37.77 11.80 6.68
C ALA A 850 38.22 11.74 5.22
N LEU A 851 39.45 12.21 4.94
CA LEU A 851 40.05 12.12 3.62
C LEU A 851 40.32 10.67 3.22
N GLN A 852 40.80 9.82 4.15
CA GLN A 852 40.93 8.38 3.89
C GLN A 852 39.60 7.72 3.58
N ALA A 853 38.53 8.11 4.30
CA ALA A 853 37.16 7.63 4.01
C ALA A 853 36.73 8.04 2.60
N ALA A 854 36.93 9.33 2.24
CA ALA A 854 36.60 9.85 0.92
C ALA A 854 37.32 9.12 -0.21
N ASP A 855 38.65 8.92 -0.10
CA ASP A 855 39.43 8.16 -1.06
C ASP A 855 38.91 6.71 -1.19
N THR A 856 38.55 6.08 -0.05
CA THR A 856 38.06 4.69 -0.03
C THR A 856 36.66 4.57 -0.62
N PHE A 857 35.76 5.55 -0.40
CA PHE A 857 34.46 5.63 -1.06
C PHE A 857 34.58 5.83 -2.57
N ALA A 858 35.49 6.69 -3.01
CA ALA A 858 35.77 6.92 -4.42
C ALA A 858 36.29 5.62 -5.09
N ASP A 859 37.20 4.89 -4.42
CA ASP A 859 37.67 3.58 -4.89
C ASP A 859 36.54 2.52 -4.94
N ALA A 860 35.55 2.64 -4.07
CA ALA A 860 34.34 1.80 -4.08
C ALA A 860 33.30 2.22 -5.14
N GLY A 861 33.54 3.31 -5.88
CA GLY A 861 32.63 3.81 -6.91
C GLY A 861 31.46 4.66 -6.38
N ASP A 862 31.59 5.21 -5.16
CA ASP A 862 30.58 6.08 -4.53
C ASP A 862 31.12 7.52 -4.31
N PRO A 863 31.12 8.36 -5.34
CA PRO A 863 31.60 9.74 -5.23
C PRO A 863 30.73 10.62 -4.33
N ALA A 864 29.43 10.30 -4.19
CA ALA A 864 28.54 11.08 -3.33
C ALA A 864 28.93 10.92 -1.84
N SER A 865 29.16 9.70 -1.38
CA SER A 865 29.65 9.43 -0.02
C SER A 865 31.07 9.97 0.20
N ALA A 866 31.93 9.92 -0.82
CA ALA A 866 33.24 10.59 -0.78
C ALA A 866 33.11 12.10 -0.52
N GLY A 867 32.26 12.79 -1.26
CA GLY A 867 31.90 14.20 -1.04
C GLY A 867 31.34 14.47 0.36
N GLY A 868 30.55 13.57 0.92
CA GLY A 868 30.05 13.63 2.30
C GLY A 868 31.17 13.62 3.34
N SER A 869 32.15 12.74 3.18
CA SER A 869 33.32 12.66 4.08
C SER A 869 34.26 13.87 3.94
N GLU A 870 34.44 14.41 2.72
CA GLU A 870 35.18 15.68 2.53
C GLU A 870 34.45 16.86 3.15
N LEU A 871 33.12 16.92 3.06
CA LEU A 871 32.31 17.94 3.75
C LEU A 871 32.48 17.86 5.27
N LEU A 872 32.52 16.64 5.84
CA LEU A 872 32.85 16.46 7.25
C LEU A 872 34.21 17.05 7.59
N GLY A 873 35.25 16.73 6.83
CA GLY A 873 36.59 17.27 7.01
C GLY A 873 36.64 18.81 6.90
N ALA A 874 35.90 19.38 5.95
CA ALA A 874 35.77 20.82 5.74
C ALA A 874 35.11 21.50 6.95
N ARG A 875 34.05 20.95 7.50
CA ARG A 875 33.36 21.45 8.72
C ARG A 875 34.30 21.45 9.93
N VAL A 876 35.03 20.34 10.12
CA VAL A 876 36.03 20.21 11.22
C VAL A 876 37.13 21.28 11.09
N LEU A 877 37.64 21.55 9.89
CA LEU A 877 38.61 22.59 9.65
C LEU A 877 38.05 24.01 9.88
N ARG A 878 36.79 24.23 9.48
CA ARG A 878 36.12 25.52 9.72
C ARG A 878 35.93 25.80 11.22
N GLU A 879 35.53 24.80 11.99
CA GLU A 879 35.40 24.89 13.44
C GLU A 879 36.76 25.14 14.13
N ALA A 880 37.83 24.62 13.56
CA ALA A 880 39.20 24.84 14.01
C ALA A 880 39.80 26.16 13.50
N GLU A 881 38.99 27.04 12.90
CA GLU A 881 39.41 28.35 12.34
C GLU A 881 40.47 28.26 11.21
N ARG A 882 40.55 27.09 10.54
CA ARG A 882 41.50 26.85 9.42
C ARG A 882 40.77 27.09 8.08
N ALA A 883 40.36 28.32 7.86
CA ALA A 883 39.45 28.68 6.78
C ALA A 883 39.95 28.36 5.36
N ASP A 884 41.24 28.58 5.04
CA ASP A 884 41.77 28.28 3.70
C ASP A 884 41.84 26.79 3.42
N ASP A 885 42.15 25.95 4.41
CA ASP A 885 42.15 24.51 4.31
C ASP A 885 40.72 23.99 4.15
N ALA A 886 39.76 24.57 4.90
CA ALA A 886 38.34 24.24 4.79
C ALA A 886 37.77 24.52 3.38
N VAL A 887 38.13 25.70 2.79
CA VAL A 887 37.72 26.03 1.41
C VAL A 887 38.19 24.97 0.41
N ALA A 888 39.40 24.43 0.58
CA ALA A 888 39.92 23.39 -0.32
C ALA A 888 39.08 22.10 -0.27
N LEU A 889 38.70 21.67 0.95
CA LEU A 889 37.89 20.46 1.12
C LEU A 889 36.42 20.68 0.70
N TYR A 890 35.81 21.83 0.98
CA TYR A 890 34.49 22.17 0.45
C TYR A 890 34.46 22.14 -1.08
N ARG A 891 35.52 22.55 -1.77
CA ARG A 891 35.60 22.48 -3.22
C ARG A 891 35.68 21.03 -3.72
N ALA A 892 36.47 20.19 -3.06
CA ALA A 892 36.55 18.78 -3.39
C ALA A 892 35.19 18.09 -3.19
N ALA A 893 34.52 18.33 -2.05
CA ALA A 893 33.17 17.86 -1.79
C ALA A 893 32.15 18.33 -2.85
N PHE A 894 32.27 19.57 -3.32
CA PHE A 894 31.41 20.12 -4.37
C PHE A 894 31.62 19.43 -5.72
N GLU A 895 32.84 19.03 -6.04
CA GLU A 895 33.15 18.28 -7.28
C GLU A 895 32.63 16.85 -7.21
N HIS A 896 32.82 16.14 -6.09
CA HIS A 896 32.33 14.79 -5.88
C HIS A 896 30.79 14.71 -5.79
N ALA A 897 30.15 15.78 -5.32
CA ALA A 897 28.69 15.86 -5.24
C ALA A 897 28.01 16.19 -6.59
N SER A 898 28.69 16.07 -7.76
CA SER A 898 28.16 16.49 -9.07
C SER A 898 26.79 15.89 -9.40
N ASP A 899 26.56 14.62 -9.05
CA ASP A 899 25.34 13.86 -9.34
C ASP A 899 24.41 13.73 -8.11
N ALA A 900 24.77 14.34 -6.98
CA ALA A 900 24.03 14.30 -5.72
C ALA A 900 23.50 15.71 -5.37
N GLU A 901 22.43 16.14 -6.03
CA GLU A 901 21.89 17.50 -5.95
C GLU A 901 21.70 18.03 -4.50
N PRO A 902 21.12 17.28 -3.53
CA PRO A 902 20.96 17.77 -2.16
C PRO A 902 22.30 18.03 -1.46
N LEU A 903 23.27 17.14 -1.64
CA LEU A 903 24.61 17.31 -1.05
C LEU A 903 25.33 18.51 -1.68
N ARG A 904 25.22 18.64 -3.00
CA ARG A 904 25.84 19.74 -3.75
C ARG A 904 25.31 21.09 -3.34
N GLN A 905 24.00 21.19 -3.11
CA GLN A 905 23.37 22.42 -2.60
C GLN A 905 23.84 22.76 -1.18
N ALA A 906 23.87 21.77 -0.28
CA ALA A 906 24.38 21.97 1.08
C ALA A 906 25.85 22.46 1.08
N VAL A 907 26.70 21.82 0.27
CA VAL A 907 28.11 22.25 0.13
C VAL A 907 28.20 23.64 -0.46
N ALA A 908 27.40 23.97 -1.49
CA ALA A 908 27.40 25.29 -2.13
C ALA A 908 27.02 26.40 -1.15
N LEU A 909 26.01 26.14 -0.30
CA LEU A 909 25.58 27.09 0.73
C LEU A 909 26.69 27.34 1.75
N GLU A 910 27.23 26.27 2.35
CA GLU A 910 28.29 26.43 3.40
C GLU A 910 29.58 27.00 2.86
N LEU A 911 30.02 26.59 1.65
CA LEU A 911 31.18 27.15 0.98
C LEU A 911 30.98 28.63 0.63
N GLY A 912 29.78 28.96 0.12
CA GLY A 912 29.39 30.34 -0.20
C GLY A 912 29.49 31.26 1.02
N ASP A 913 28.96 30.83 2.16
CA ASP A 913 29.02 31.59 3.42
C ASP A 913 30.45 31.78 3.91
N LEU A 914 31.29 30.73 3.83
CA LEU A 914 32.68 30.80 4.21
C LEU A 914 33.45 31.75 3.30
N LEU A 915 33.25 31.72 1.99
CA LEU A 915 33.89 32.60 1.02
C LEU A 915 33.50 34.08 1.22
N GLU A 916 32.22 34.33 1.55
CA GLU A 916 31.78 35.69 1.91
C GLU A 916 32.44 36.20 3.17
N ALA A 917 32.52 35.39 4.22
CA ALA A 917 33.20 35.72 5.45
C ALA A 917 34.71 36.05 5.23
N LEU A 918 35.32 35.41 4.22
CA LEU A 918 36.69 35.66 3.79
C LEU A 918 36.85 36.86 2.81
N GLY A 919 35.73 37.54 2.45
CA GLY A 919 35.73 38.66 1.50
C GLY A 919 35.88 38.24 0.02
N ARG A 920 35.71 36.97 -0.29
CA ARG A 920 35.83 36.37 -1.64
C ARG A 920 34.49 36.34 -2.35
N HIS A 921 33.82 37.51 -2.47
CA HIS A 921 32.44 37.63 -2.93
C HIS A 921 32.19 37.10 -4.37
N GLY A 922 33.20 37.19 -5.27
CA GLY A 922 33.08 36.64 -6.64
C GLY A 922 32.99 35.13 -6.62
N ASP A 923 33.89 34.48 -5.88
CA ASP A 923 33.90 33.02 -5.73
C ASP A 923 32.61 32.52 -5.03
N ALA A 924 32.09 33.26 -4.05
CA ALA A 924 30.86 32.95 -3.36
C ALA A 924 29.63 32.97 -4.30
N ALA A 925 29.57 34.00 -5.17
CA ALA A 925 28.50 34.09 -6.17
C ALA A 925 28.54 32.94 -7.19
N ASP A 926 29.75 32.57 -7.65
CA ASP A 926 29.92 31.45 -8.59
C ASP A 926 29.45 30.10 -8.01
N VAL A 927 29.78 29.84 -6.74
CA VAL A 927 29.40 28.61 -6.06
C VAL A 927 27.89 28.57 -5.81
N ARG A 928 27.28 29.69 -5.41
CA ARG A 928 25.81 29.76 -5.18
C ARG A 928 24.98 29.75 -6.45
N ALA A 929 25.61 29.94 -7.63
CA ALA A 929 24.85 29.89 -8.91
C ALA A 929 24.20 28.54 -9.19
N VAL A 930 24.55 27.47 -8.46
CA VAL A 930 23.89 26.16 -8.54
C VAL A 930 22.68 26.04 -7.62
N LEU A 931 22.46 27.00 -6.70
CA LEU A 931 21.31 26.98 -5.83
C LEU A 931 20.06 27.40 -6.62
N PRO A 932 18.90 26.78 -6.37
CA PRO A 932 17.65 27.21 -6.98
C PRO A 932 17.34 28.67 -6.61
N ALA A 933 16.81 29.43 -7.59
CA ALA A 933 16.57 30.87 -7.46
C ALA A 933 15.42 31.20 -6.51
#